data_45e616c07da3c33dd17c74c65777f8a7
#
_entry.id   45e616c07da3c33dd17c74c65777f8a7
#
_cell.length_a   1.000
_cell.length_b   1.000
_cell.length_c   1.000
_cell.angle_alpha   90.00
_cell.angle_beta   90.00
_cell.angle_gamma   90.00
#
_symmetry.space_group_name_H-M   'P 1'
#
loop_
_entity.id
_entity.type
_entity.pdbx_description
1 polymer ?
#
loop_
_entity_poly.entity_id
_entity_poly.type
_entity_poly.pdbx_seq_one_letter_code
_entity_poly.pdbx_strand_id
1 'polypeptide(L)'
;MNMRGLMACAMAATLALGGCQQSEELGGGNESHLVTIMGGQSGYEPAATRSVIGGELENGALVMQWEVEDKIGVFSTSAQNSLFTSTNTRPANYTGFVGTKVKTETLEYAYYPYAEGVTDRTRIPVNIPSLQSYTDVNSVAQYDLKASDQLTEQTDGTYECQMKQMACLVRFEINLHNLAGEIQKQDENKADASGEKLQKVSIHSDVNLTGSYTYDLTHLSNGLAPVEGSGDLTLNFTATPSLSGTVVAYAVVAPGKQNGQKLTIDIETNKHKLQLTPTVLCDFEAGCFYVIPLNATVFTNNKVTVETNYPEVTEETANCYMVTQTGEHSFVATQIGNGDKGIVKNAQFHVTSSRILPSSAKLLWQDTQNFVSDIRLADGRVYYKANSNVGNAVIAVYSGENGTGDILWSWHIWGVGNELPADVEITNKANAKFQMMDRVLGFLSAVSTSAMLYQWGRKDPIPNASAYYVDGKSVDISTSFPVTDGAGSTILTGVRHPASIIKPTSLPGDWLATANNYLWGDVNEKDQYTWFSNGKYANAGAGAGWTDQKTIYDPSPVGYRVANKFTFTGFAVNNTGETPQGNTTSKLGYINYVKYENDGWYFKKNSTDTEGVYFPMTGSRGAGSGSLMTGSGKSAYNTVGYTASYWASSINKNAGQSSTLTMGPHGTENTSANNNSYNRLNTVDFSYRADAYAVRCVRENQ
;
A
#
# COMPACT_ATOMS: atom_id res chain seq x y z
N MET A 1 20.33 -31.42 54.09
CA MET A 1 19.86 -32.77 54.43
C MET A 1 19.06 -33.27 53.27
N ASN A 2 19.69 -33.98 52.36
CA ASN A 2 19.42 -35.34 51.87
C ASN A 2 17.92 -35.60 51.52
N MET A 3 17.56 -35.97 50.32
CA MET A 3 17.98 -37.21 49.65
C MET A 3 17.51 -37.29 48.20
N ARG A 4 18.34 -37.85 47.39
CA ARG A 4 18.14 -38.37 46.03
C ARG A 4 17.02 -39.41 45.97
N GLY A 5 16.31 -39.48 44.89
CA GLY A 5 15.45 -40.57 44.49
C GLY A 5 15.35 -40.68 43.01
N LEU A 6 16.32 -41.34 42.40
CA LEU A 6 16.25 -41.92 41.04
C LEU A 6 15.15 -42.98 41.03
N MET A 7 14.18 -42.91 40.17
CA MET A 7 13.35 -44.04 39.78
C MET A 7 13.49 -44.25 38.27
N ALA A 8 14.42 -45.17 37.92
CA ALA A 8 14.48 -45.76 36.60
C ALA A 8 13.35 -46.78 36.47
N CYS A 9 12.39 -46.55 35.62
CA CYS A 9 11.45 -47.57 35.14
C CYS A 9 11.96 -48.11 33.80
N ALA A 10 12.70 -49.24 33.90
CA ALA A 10 12.98 -50.08 32.75
C ALA A 10 11.70 -50.88 32.41
N MET A 11 11.06 -50.59 31.28
CA MET A 11 10.13 -51.52 30.64
C MET A 11 10.86 -52.27 29.54
N ALA A 12 11.31 -53.45 29.84
CA ALA A 12 11.76 -54.42 28.86
C ALA A 12 10.57 -54.98 28.09
N ALA A 13 10.44 -54.60 26.82
CA ALA A 13 9.55 -55.30 25.89
C ALA A 13 10.30 -56.45 25.27
N THR A 14 10.10 -57.65 25.80
CA THR A 14 10.58 -58.91 25.20
C THR A 14 9.73 -59.26 23.99
N LEU A 15 10.26 -59.04 22.79
CA LEU A 15 9.77 -59.70 21.57
C LEU A 15 10.46 -61.05 21.42
N ALA A 16 9.68 -62.10 21.72
CA ALA A 16 10.06 -63.46 21.40
C ALA A 16 9.91 -63.74 19.91
N LEU A 17 10.99 -63.81 19.19
CA LEU A 17 11.05 -64.43 17.84
C LEU A 17 11.72 -65.80 18.01
N GLY A 18 10.87 -66.84 18.01
CA GLY A 18 11.33 -68.20 17.84
C GLY A 18 11.63 -68.50 16.39
N GLY A 19 12.75 -69.07 16.11
CA GLY A 19 13.05 -69.57 14.76
C GLY A 19 14.38 -70.21 14.65
N CYS A 20 14.41 -71.41 14.44
CA CYS A 20 15.32 -72.40 13.87
C CYS A 20 16.79 -72.01 13.60
N GLN A 21 17.65 -72.75 14.30
CA GLN A 21 19.03 -72.96 13.91
C GLN A 21 19.13 -73.84 12.65
N GLN A 22 19.96 -73.43 11.72
CA GLN A 22 20.76 -74.33 10.91
C GLN A 22 22.13 -73.70 10.72
N SER A 23 23.11 -74.38 11.27
CA SER A 23 24.51 -74.11 11.11
C SER A 23 24.99 -74.54 9.73
N GLU A 24 25.54 -73.67 8.96
CA GLU A 24 26.59 -74.01 7.97
C GLU A 24 27.75 -73.02 8.07
N GLU A 25 28.86 -73.49 8.57
CA GLU A 25 30.13 -72.78 8.42
C GLU A 25 30.62 -72.85 6.98
N LEU A 26 30.78 -71.64 6.36
CA LEU A 26 31.73 -71.50 5.25
C LEU A 26 32.05 -69.97 5.07
N GLY A 27 33.36 -69.68 5.31
CA GLY A 27 34.08 -68.60 4.69
C GLY A 27 33.99 -67.23 5.39
N GLY A 28 35.15 -66.74 5.85
CA GLY A 28 35.29 -65.40 6.45
C GLY A 28 34.77 -64.29 5.61
N GLY A 29 33.56 -63.88 5.89
CA GLY A 29 32.88 -62.64 5.45
C GLY A 29 32.53 -61.81 6.68
N ASN A 30 32.62 -60.51 6.59
CA ASN A 30 32.22 -59.59 7.65
C ASN A 30 30.73 -59.76 7.98
N GLU A 31 30.42 -60.57 9.00
CA GLU A 31 29.03 -60.70 9.49
C GLU A 31 28.56 -59.39 10.10
N SER A 32 27.48 -58.83 9.58
CA SER A 32 26.80 -57.67 10.13
C SER A 32 25.64 -58.09 11.04
N HIS A 33 25.45 -57.41 12.16
CA HIS A 33 24.32 -57.66 13.06
C HIS A 33 23.66 -56.33 13.46
N LEU A 34 22.37 -56.39 13.87
CA LEU A 34 21.62 -55.24 14.37
C LEU A 34 22.18 -54.81 15.72
N VAL A 35 22.34 -53.52 15.88
CA VAL A 35 22.79 -52.88 17.13
C VAL A 35 21.86 -51.70 17.44
N THR A 36 21.65 -51.45 18.71
CA THR A 36 20.90 -50.29 19.21
C THR A 36 21.84 -49.29 19.85
N ILE A 37 21.71 -48.05 19.50
CA ILE A 37 22.33 -46.91 20.16
C ILE A 37 21.23 -46.20 20.93
N MET A 38 21.37 -46.04 22.23
CA MET A 38 20.47 -45.26 23.08
C MET A 38 20.96 -43.81 23.07
N GLY A 39 20.19 -42.91 22.41
CA GLY A 39 20.58 -41.55 22.18
C GLY A 39 19.75 -40.52 22.98
N GLY A 40 20.43 -39.80 23.86
CA GLY A 40 19.92 -38.53 24.43
C GLY A 40 20.41 -37.35 23.59
N GLN A 41 19.80 -36.18 23.81
CA GLN A 41 20.26 -34.94 23.19
C GLN A 41 20.19 -33.77 24.16
N SER A 42 21.14 -32.84 24.01
CA SER A 42 21.09 -31.56 24.67
C SER A 42 20.10 -30.63 23.93
N GLY A 43 19.33 -29.84 24.68
CA GLY A 43 18.62 -28.69 24.13
C GLY A 43 19.57 -27.51 23.89
N TYR A 44 18.97 -26.39 23.53
CA TYR A 44 19.69 -25.12 23.46
C TYR A 44 19.60 -24.39 24.81
N GLU A 45 20.74 -24.07 25.39
CA GLU A 45 20.82 -23.36 26.67
C GLU A 45 20.78 -21.83 26.45
N PRO A 46 20.19 -21.07 27.40
CA PRO A 46 20.26 -19.63 27.35
C PRO A 46 21.71 -19.18 27.52
N ALA A 47 22.18 -18.25 26.70
CA ALA A 47 23.50 -17.64 26.88
C ALA A 47 23.61 -16.96 28.24
N ALA A 48 24.71 -17.15 28.95
CA ALA A 48 24.90 -16.82 30.38
C ALA A 48 24.68 -15.35 30.76
N THR A 49 24.43 -14.47 29.83
CA THR A 49 24.38 -13.02 30.02
C THR A 49 22.99 -12.41 29.97
N ARG A 50 21.87 -13.17 29.86
CA ARG A 50 20.54 -12.57 29.73
C ARG A 50 19.42 -13.33 30.41
N SER A 51 18.51 -12.55 31.01
CA SER A 51 17.25 -13.01 31.60
C SER A 51 16.32 -13.54 30.51
N VAL A 52 15.79 -14.72 30.70
CA VAL A 52 14.77 -15.32 29.86
C VAL A 52 13.40 -14.89 30.38
N ILE A 53 12.56 -14.37 29.50
CA ILE A 53 11.16 -14.06 29.83
C ILE A 53 10.28 -15.08 29.13
N GLY A 54 9.72 -15.98 29.92
CA GLY A 54 8.50 -16.76 29.76
C GLY A 54 8.19 -17.44 28.42
N GLY A 55 8.13 -18.76 28.46
CA GLY A 55 7.47 -19.64 27.52
C GLY A 55 8.33 -20.84 27.11
N GLU A 56 7.78 -22.04 27.24
CA GLU A 56 8.25 -23.33 26.73
C GLU A 56 9.72 -23.74 27.02
N LEU A 57 10.30 -23.26 28.10
CA LEU A 57 11.63 -23.63 28.52
C LEU A 57 11.54 -24.55 29.75
N GLU A 58 12.02 -25.75 29.63
CA GLU A 58 12.22 -26.61 30.78
C GLU A 58 13.55 -26.25 31.43
N ASN A 59 13.55 -25.78 32.68
CA ASN A 59 14.72 -25.32 33.40
C ASN A 59 15.56 -24.23 32.70
N GLY A 60 14.95 -23.43 31.84
CA GLY A 60 15.63 -22.35 31.11
C GLY A 60 16.19 -22.75 29.74
N ALA A 61 16.19 -24.01 29.35
CA ALA A 61 16.66 -24.50 28.06
C ALA A 61 15.50 -24.79 27.09
N LEU A 62 15.72 -24.53 25.82
CA LEU A 62 14.80 -24.96 24.76
C LEU A 62 15.03 -26.47 24.50
N VAL A 63 14.05 -27.29 24.89
CA VAL A 63 14.15 -28.75 24.76
C VAL A 63 13.89 -29.16 23.31
N MET A 64 14.84 -29.93 22.76
CA MET A 64 14.69 -30.57 21.45
C MET A 64 14.25 -32.02 21.63
N GLN A 65 13.45 -32.55 20.71
CA GLN A 65 12.99 -33.92 20.72
C GLN A 65 13.32 -34.62 19.41
N TRP A 66 13.62 -35.91 19.51
CA TRP A 66 13.78 -36.80 18.35
C TRP A 66 12.39 -37.04 17.74
N GLU A 67 12.29 -36.83 16.44
CA GLU A 67 11.09 -37.20 15.69
C GLU A 67 11.10 -38.70 15.32
N VAL A 68 9.95 -39.16 14.89
CA VAL A 68 9.79 -40.54 14.41
C VAL A 68 10.60 -40.70 13.11
N GLU A 69 11.35 -41.82 13.02
CA GLU A 69 12.21 -42.10 11.86
C GLU A 69 13.39 -41.14 11.65
N ASP A 70 13.79 -40.37 12.66
CA ASP A 70 15.03 -39.60 12.58
C ASP A 70 16.21 -40.48 12.26
N LYS A 71 17.12 -39.96 11.44
CA LYS A 71 18.28 -40.70 10.90
C LYS A 71 19.60 -40.08 11.34
N ILE A 72 20.42 -40.88 11.98
CA ILE A 72 21.77 -40.50 12.38
C ILE A 72 22.82 -41.27 11.57
N GLY A 73 23.94 -40.61 11.28
CA GLY A 73 25.14 -41.25 10.73
C GLY A 73 26.05 -41.74 11.87
N VAL A 74 26.53 -42.96 11.76
CA VAL A 74 27.40 -43.57 12.78
C VAL A 74 28.68 -44.10 12.14
N PHE A 75 29.79 -43.64 12.65
CA PHE A 75 31.10 -44.13 12.24
C PHE A 75 31.61 -45.20 13.17
N SER A 76 32.15 -46.27 12.58
CA SER A 76 32.83 -47.35 13.27
C SER A 76 34.36 -47.22 13.20
N THR A 77 35.06 -48.12 13.86
CA THR A 77 36.54 -48.20 13.84
C THR A 77 37.14 -48.37 12.42
N SER A 78 36.39 -48.93 11.47
CA SER A 78 36.79 -49.00 10.06
C SER A 78 36.52 -47.71 9.28
N ALA A 79 36.04 -46.65 9.93
CA ALA A 79 35.63 -45.40 9.33
C ALA A 79 34.45 -45.53 8.33
N GLN A 80 33.65 -46.60 8.44
CA GLN A 80 32.42 -46.77 7.67
C GLN A 80 31.30 -45.97 8.29
N ASN A 81 30.59 -45.15 7.50
CA ASN A 81 29.42 -44.39 7.88
C ASN A 81 28.17 -45.26 7.68
N SER A 82 27.50 -45.62 8.76
CA SER A 82 26.30 -46.45 8.76
C SER A 82 25.07 -45.65 9.15
N LEU A 83 23.95 -45.92 8.47
CA LEU A 83 22.66 -45.32 8.78
C LEU A 83 22.02 -46.02 10.00
N PHE A 84 21.61 -45.22 10.99
CA PHE A 84 20.81 -45.68 12.11
C PHE A 84 19.51 -44.86 12.17
N THR A 85 18.36 -45.51 12.41
CA THR A 85 17.05 -44.91 12.40
C THR A 85 16.41 -45.00 13.79
N SER A 86 15.78 -43.94 14.25
CA SER A 86 15.10 -43.88 15.56
C SER A 86 13.94 -44.87 15.64
N THR A 87 13.66 -45.36 16.86
CA THR A 87 12.64 -46.37 17.11
C THR A 87 11.41 -45.81 17.86
N ASN A 88 11.41 -44.52 18.17
CA ASN A 88 10.28 -43.90 18.86
C ASN A 88 9.06 -43.84 17.95
N THR A 89 7.90 -43.94 18.58
CA THR A 89 6.58 -43.81 17.91
C THR A 89 5.91 -42.45 18.11
N ARG A 90 6.58 -41.55 18.82
CA ARG A 90 6.20 -40.16 19.09
C ARG A 90 7.46 -39.37 19.46
N PRO A 91 7.47 -38.05 19.35
CA PRO A 91 8.60 -37.23 19.75
C PRO A 91 9.10 -37.53 21.16
N ALA A 92 10.41 -37.64 21.33
CA ALA A 92 11.04 -38.03 22.59
C ALA A 92 12.44 -37.40 22.79
N ASN A 93 12.79 -37.05 24.03
CA ASN A 93 14.11 -36.50 24.37
C ASN A 93 15.21 -37.58 24.35
N TYR A 94 14.82 -38.85 24.50
CA TYR A 94 15.70 -40.01 24.54
C TYR A 94 15.05 -41.14 23.74
N THR A 95 15.80 -41.77 22.83
CA THR A 95 15.28 -42.83 21.97
C THR A 95 16.39 -43.83 21.60
N GLY A 96 15.99 -45.03 21.17
CA GLY A 96 16.90 -45.98 20.54
C GLY A 96 17.02 -45.70 19.04
N PHE A 97 18.22 -45.87 18.50
CA PHE A 97 18.50 -45.89 17.07
C PHE A 97 19.00 -47.27 16.69
N VAL A 98 18.38 -47.87 15.66
CA VAL A 98 18.74 -49.22 15.21
C VAL A 98 19.38 -49.12 13.83
N GLY A 99 20.49 -49.79 13.69
CA GLY A 99 21.26 -49.94 12.46
C GLY A 99 22.12 -51.19 12.47
N THR A 100 22.97 -51.37 11.45
CA THR A 100 23.86 -52.52 11.32
C THR A 100 25.30 -52.12 11.57
N LYS A 101 26.06 -53.00 12.27
CA LYS A 101 27.52 -52.90 12.39
C LYS A 101 28.16 -54.22 12.00
N VAL A 102 29.38 -54.17 11.54
CA VAL A 102 30.24 -55.35 11.36
C VAL A 102 30.64 -55.89 12.74
N LYS A 103 30.60 -57.20 12.95
CA LYS A 103 30.75 -57.85 14.25
C LYS A 103 32.11 -57.55 14.94
N THR A 104 33.14 -57.33 14.16
CA THR A 104 34.48 -57.04 14.65
C THR A 104 34.79 -55.57 14.86
N GLU A 105 33.83 -54.68 14.57
CA GLU A 105 34.00 -53.24 14.68
C GLU A 105 33.36 -52.70 15.96
N THR A 106 33.85 -51.58 16.43
CA THR A 106 33.26 -50.77 17.50
C THR A 106 32.73 -49.50 16.88
N LEU A 107 31.52 -49.08 17.30
CA LEU A 107 30.95 -47.80 16.91
C LEU A 107 31.62 -46.68 17.71
N GLU A 108 32.04 -45.62 17.04
CA GLU A 108 32.85 -44.58 17.67
C GLU A 108 32.16 -43.23 17.78
N TYR A 109 31.50 -42.75 16.72
CA TYR A 109 30.93 -41.40 16.65
C TYR A 109 29.58 -41.39 15.95
N ALA A 110 28.69 -40.53 16.37
CA ALA A 110 27.41 -40.33 15.72
C ALA A 110 27.16 -38.84 15.40
N TYR A 111 26.38 -38.58 14.36
CA TYR A 111 25.99 -37.25 13.94
C TYR A 111 24.59 -37.20 13.35
N TYR A 112 23.96 -36.03 13.41
CA TYR A 112 22.65 -35.77 12.88
C TYR A 112 22.63 -34.44 12.10
N PRO A 113 21.92 -34.36 10.97
CA PRO A 113 21.23 -35.44 10.26
C PRO A 113 22.21 -36.35 9.49
N TYR A 114 21.80 -37.61 9.23
CA TYR A 114 22.56 -38.51 8.38
C TYR A 114 22.78 -37.96 6.98
N ALA A 115 23.99 -38.01 6.47
CA ALA A 115 24.34 -37.63 5.12
C ALA A 115 24.90 -38.84 4.34
N GLU A 116 24.20 -39.19 3.27
CA GLU A 116 24.63 -40.31 2.40
C GLU A 116 25.95 -39.98 1.68
N GLY A 117 26.81 -40.96 1.52
CA GLY A 117 28.07 -40.80 0.79
C GLY A 117 29.20 -40.12 1.59
N VAL A 118 28.98 -39.73 2.82
CA VAL A 118 30.01 -39.22 3.70
C VAL A 118 30.91 -40.38 4.17
N THR A 119 32.21 -40.31 3.85
CA THR A 119 33.23 -41.37 4.17
C THR A 119 34.33 -40.86 5.09
N ASP A 120 34.40 -39.53 5.32
CA ASP A 120 35.45 -38.90 6.14
C ASP A 120 34.83 -38.30 7.40
N ARG A 121 35.05 -38.97 8.55
CA ARG A 121 34.56 -38.52 9.87
C ARG A 121 35.22 -37.23 10.38
N THR A 122 36.32 -36.81 9.74
CA THR A 122 36.97 -35.54 10.08
C THR A 122 36.42 -34.35 9.28
N ARG A 123 35.51 -34.61 8.35
CA ARG A 123 34.94 -33.61 7.46
C ARG A 123 33.43 -33.84 7.18
N ILE A 124 32.63 -33.84 8.22
CA ILE A 124 31.19 -33.98 8.09
C ILE A 124 30.61 -32.72 7.47
N PRO A 125 29.99 -32.77 6.28
CA PRO A 125 29.41 -31.61 5.64
C PRO A 125 28.09 -31.24 6.27
N VAL A 126 27.88 -29.96 6.51
CA VAL A 126 26.60 -29.40 6.98
C VAL A 126 26.28 -28.09 6.27
N ASN A 127 25.01 -27.77 6.18
CA ASN A 127 24.53 -26.52 5.61
C ASN A 127 23.54 -25.86 6.55
N ILE A 128 23.79 -24.59 6.88
CA ILE A 128 22.88 -23.72 7.59
C ILE A 128 22.32 -22.75 6.54
N PRO A 129 21.08 -22.92 6.05
CA PRO A 129 20.59 -22.12 4.94
C PRO A 129 20.36 -20.66 5.36
N SER A 130 20.69 -19.73 4.47
CA SER A 130 20.43 -18.30 4.66
C SER A 130 18.94 -17.94 4.57
N LEU A 131 18.14 -18.78 3.95
CA LEU A 131 16.68 -18.64 3.88
C LEU A 131 16.03 -19.72 4.74
N GLN A 132 15.36 -19.33 5.80
CA GLN A 132 14.64 -20.23 6.72
C GLN A 132 13.17 -19.86 6.76
N SER A 133 12.28 -20.85 6.82
CA SER A 133 10.83 -20.67 6.94
C SER A 133 10.40 -20.89 8.38
N TYR A 134 9.52 -20.04 8.88
CA TYR A 134 9.02 -20.10 10.25
C TYR A 134 7.49 -20.11 10.28
N THR A 135 6.91 -21.13 10.87
CA THR A 135 5.48 -21.25 11.19
C THR A 135 5.27 -21.21 12.71
N ASP A 136 6.05 -22.00 13.41
CA ASP A 136 6.09 -22.14 14.87
C ASP A 136 7.48 -22.60 15.32
N VAL A 137 7.65 -22.87 16.62
CA VAL A 137 8.94 -23.27 17.20
C VAL A 137 9.49 -24.56 16.59
N ASN A 138 8.64 -25.48 16.13
CA ASN A 138 9.09 -26.75 15.53
C ASN A 138 9.75 -26.57 14.16
N SER A 139 9.52 -25.40 13.53
CA SER A 139 10.14 -25.08 12.23
C SER A 139 11.67 -25.12 12.26
N VAL A 140 12.31 -24.92 13.41
CA VAL A 140 13.78 -24.95 13.54
C VAL A 140 14.36 -26.36 13.50
N ALA A 141 13.55 -27.39 13.80
CA ALA A 141 14.00 -28.78 13.85
C ALA A 141 14.61 -29.25 12.50
N GLN A 142 14.08 -28.75 11.39
CA GLN A 142 14.60 -29.08 10.05
C GLN A 142 16.03 -28.56 9.78
N TYR A 143 16.55 -27.65 10.60
CA TYR A 143 17.88 -27.05 10.48
C TYR A 143 18.81 -27.50 11.62
N ASP A 144 18.37 -28.46 12.41
CA ASP A 144 19.06 -28.91 13.62
C ASP A 144 20.34 -29.74 13.28
N LEU A 145 21.43 -29.46 13.95
CA LEU A 145 22.72 -30.05 13.72
C LEU A 145 23.29 -30.56 15.03
N LYS A 146 23.57 -31.88 15.12
CA LYS A 146 24.10 -32.52 16.34
C LYS A 146 25.27 -33.48 16.04
N ALA A 147 26.12 -33.60 17.01
CA ALA A 147 27.20 -34.61 16.99
C ALA A 147 27.42 -35.16 18.41
N SER A 148 27.88 -36.41 18.49
CA SER A 148 28.24 -37.04 19.77
C SER A 148 29.74 -37.02 20.00
N ASP A 149 30.13 -36.96 21.27
CA ASP A 149 31.44 -37.45 21.68
C ASP A 149 31.55 -38.97 21.36
N GLN A 150 32.68 -39.58 21.65
CA GLN A 150 32.88 -41.02 21.43
C GLN A 150 31.78 -41.85 22.10
N LEU A 151 31.20 -42.78 21.34
CA LEU A 151 30.17 -43.68 21.82
C LEU A 151 30.71 -44.65 22.86
N THR A 152 29.92 -45.02 23.84
CA THR A 152 30.29 -45.96 24.89
C THR A 152 29.50 -47.25 24.74
N GLU A 153 30.22 -48.38 24.51
CA GLU A 153 29.62 -49.70 24.45
C GLU A 153 29.25 -50.16 25.86
N GLN A 154 28.04 -50.66 26.00
CA GLN A 154 27.48 -51.16 27.27
C GLN A 154 27.68 -52.67 27.37
N THR A 155 27.54 -53.19 28.59
CA THR A 155 27.73 -54.63 28.87
C THR A 155 26.73 -55.55 28.19
N ASP A 156 25.61 -55.02 27.73
CA ASP A 156 24.59 -55.73 26.98
C ASP A 156 24.72 -55.64 25.47
N GLY A 157 25.81 -55.01 24.97
CA GLY A 157 26.10 -54.83 23.56
C GLY A 157 25.33 -53.65 22.91
N THR A 158 24.61 -52.87 23.66
CA THR A 158 24.10 -51.55 23.18
C THR A 158 25.16 -50.49 23.31
N TYR A 159 24.89 -49.33 22.67
CA TYR A 159 25.76 -48.15 22.81
C TYR A 159 24.97 -46.99 23.39
N GLU A 160 25.64 -46.18 24.16
CA GLU A 160 25.11 -44.89 24.64
C GLU A 160 25.75 -43.71 23.92
N CYS A 161 24.95 -42.71 23.55
CA CYS A 161 25.44 -41.45 23.04
C CYS A 161 24.68 -40.26 23.61
N GLN A 162 25.40 -39.16 23.79
CA GLN A 162 24.81 -37.86 24.10
C GLN A 162 25.12 -36.92 22.96
N MET A 163 24.08 -36.56 22.21
CA MET A 163 24.19 -35.61 21.11
C MET A 163 24.25 -34.18 21.63
N LYS A 164 25.22 -33.41 21.17
CA LYS A 164 25.43 -31.99 21.47
C LYS A 164 25.03 -31.15 20.26
N GLN A 165 24.44 -30.00 20.49
CA GLN A 165 24.12 -29.05 19.43
C GLN A 165 25.40 -28.45 18.83
N MET A 166 25.47 -28.38 17.50
CA MET A 166 26.60 -27.82 16.77
C MET A 166 26.36 -26.43 16.22
N ALA A 167 25.09 -25.98 16.22
CA ALA A 167 24.64 -24.64 15.80
C ALA A 167 24.19 -23.82 17.00
N CYS A 168 23.80 -22.58 16.75
CA CYS A 168 23.17 -21.66 17.69
C CYS A 168 21.74 -21.36 17.25
N LEU A 169 20.90 -20.89 18.18
CA LEU A 169 19.61 -20.30 17.86
C LEU A 169 19.64 -18.79 18.10
N VAL A 170 19.00 -18.05 17.21
CA VAL A 170 18.59 -16.66 17.45
C VAL A 170 17.10 -16.68 17.72
N ARG A 171 16.70 -16.14 18.88
CA ARG A 171 15.32 -15.95 19.29
C ARG A 171 14.94 -14.50 19.13
N PHE A 172 14.01 -14.21 18.23
CA PHE A 172 13.42 -12.89 18.07
C PHE A 172 12.22 -12.72 18.99
N GLU A 173 12.19 -11.65 19.78
CA GLU A 173 11.02 -11.23 20.55
C GLU A 173 10.47 -9.94 19.93
N ILE A 174 9.52 -10.08 19.01
CA ILE A 174 9.00 -8.99 18.20
C ILE A 174 7.73 -8.44 18.84
N ASN A 175 7.79 -7.24 19.42
CA ASN A 175 6.59 -6.55 19.85
C ASN A 175 5.92 -5.87 18.64
N LEU A 176 4.92 -6.54 18.08
CA LEU A 176 4.23 -6.12 16.86
C LEU A 176 3.44 -4.83 17.07
N HIS A 177 2.90 -4.60 18.27
CA HIS A 177 2.20 -3.36 18.59
C HIS A 177 3.15 -2.16 18.57
N ASN A 178 4.35 -2.30 19.16
CA ASN A 178 5.36 -1.24 19.14
C ASN A 178 5.91 -1.01 17.73
N LEU A 179 6.04 -2.07 16.93
CA LEU A 179 6.42 -1.99 15.52
C LEU A 179 5.40 -1.15 14.73
N ALA A 180 4.10 -1.44 14.87
CA ALA A 180 3.03 -0.67 14.25
C ALA A 180 3.07 0.80 14.67
N GLY A 181 3.26 1.07 15.96
CA GLY A 181 3.38 2.43 16.49
C GLY A 181 4.59 3.20 15.95
N GLU A 182 5.71 2.51 15.70
CA GLU A 182 6.90 3.15 15.14
C GLU A 182 6.74 3.43 13.64
N ILE A 183 6.14 2.52 12.88
CA ILE A 183 5.74 2.76 11.49
C ILE A 183 4.85 4.00 11.43
N GLN A 184 3.79 4.06 12.23
CA GLN A 184 2.86 5.19 12.23
C GLN A 184 3.53 6.53 12.57
N LYS A 185 4.55 6.54 13.43
CA LYS A 185 5.29 7.78 13.77
C LYS A 185 6.17 8.26 12.63
N GLN A 186 6.79 7.36 11.90
CA GLN A 186 7.80 7.66 10.89
C GLN A 186 7.24 7.66 9.46
N ASP A 187 6.10 7.02 9.21
CA ASP A 187 5.40 7.12 7.93
C ASP A 187 4.88 8.55 7.73
N GLU A 188 5.18 9.12 6.58
CA GLU A 188 4.77 10.48 6.23
C GLU A 188 3.23 10.66 6.26
N ASN A 189 2.49 9.61 5.96
CA ASN A 189 1.03 9.60 5.97
C ASN A 189 0.43 9.30 7.34
N LYS A 190 1.25 8.93 8.34
CA LYS A 190 0.83 8.56 9.70
C LYS A 190 -0.31 7.53 9.73
N ALA A 191 -0.33 6.63 8.74
CA ALA A 191 -1.34 5.59 8.62
C ALA A 191 -1.24 4.61 9.80
N ASP A 192 -2.40 4.12 10.27
CA ASP A 192 -2.42 3.05 11.26
C ASP A 192 -1.90 1.75 10.64
N ALA A 193 -0.78 1.26 11.17
CA ALA A 193 -0.12 0.06 10.70
C ALA A 193 -0.56 -1.22 11.45
N SER A 194 -1.51 -1.14 12.38
CA SER A 194 -1.94 -2.29 13.21
C SER A 194 -2.52 -3.45 12.41
N GLY A 195 -3.11 -3.18 11.24
CA GLY A 195 -3.65 -4.18 10.32
C GLY A 195 -2.62 -4.80 9.37
N GLU A 196 -1.38 -4.32 9.36
CA GLU A 196 -0.33 -4.88 8.51
C GLU A 196 0.09 -6.29 8.98
N LYS A 197 0.70 -7.02 8.04
CA LYS A 197 1.15 -8.41 8.26
C LYS A 197 2.68 -8.46 8.27
N LEU A 198 3.26 -9.03 9.33
CA LEU A 198 4.69 -9.35 9.35
C LEU A 198 4.97 -10.46 8.33
N GLN A 199 5.92 -10.22 7.43
CA GLN A 199 6.28 -11.17 6.36
C GLN A 199 7.64 -11.81 6.59
N LYS A 200 8.67 -11.01 6.90
CA LYS A 200 10.01 -11.53 7.13
C LYS A 200 10.84 -10.66 8.05
N VAL A 201 11.87 -11.28 8.61
CA VAL A 201 12.98 -10.62 9.29
C VAL A 201 14.27 -11.08 8.62
N SER A 202 15.07 -10.14 8.12
CA SER A 202 16.39 -10.41 7.57
C SER A 202 17.47 -9.83 8.46
N ILE A 203 18.60 -10.54 8.59
CA ILE A 203 19.78 -10.07 9.32
C ILE A 203 20.99 -10.13 8.39
N HIS A 204 21.82 -9.12 8.48
CA HIS A 204 23.15 -9.12 7.92
C HIS A 204 24.18 -8.84 9.02
N SER A 205 25.28 -9.60 9.01
CA SER A 205 26.46 -9.45 9.87
C SER A 205 27.73 -9.55 9.03
N ASP A 206 28.78 -8.86 9.41
CA ASP A 206 30.11 -9.01 8.81
C ASP A 206 30.76 -10.38 9.18
N VAL A 207 30.20 -11.08 10.14
CA VAL A 207 30.59 -12.43 10.56
C VAL A 207 29.58 -13.44 10.05
N ASN A 208 30.05 -14.59 9.56
CA ASN A 208 29.19 -15.62 9.00
C ASN A 208 28.11 -16.08 10.00
N LEU A 209 26.86 -16.03 9.56
CA LEU A 209 25.68 -16.55 10.27
C LEU A 209 25.19 -17.87 9.66
N THR A 210 25.42 -18.07 8.38
CA THR A 210 24.87 -19.17 7.58
C THR A 210 25.90 -19.66 6.57
N GLY A 211 25.56 -20.71 5.81
CA GLY A 211 26.43 -21.24 4.74
C GLY A 211 26.76 -22.71 4.90
N SER A 212 27.75 -23.16 4.13
CA SER A 212 28.28 -24.52 4.14
C SER A 212 29.47 -24.61 5.06
N TYR A 213 29.47 -25.62 5.91
CA TYR A 213 30.54 -25.90 6.90
C TYR A 213 30.90 -27.35 6.88
N THR A 214 32.06 -27.67 7.49
CA THR A 214 32.42 -29.01 7.89
C THR A 214 32.78 -29.04 9.37
N TYR A 215 32.69 -30.18 10.00
CA TYR A 215 33.23 -30.39 11.34
C TYR A 215 33.89 -31.78 11.48
N ASP A 216 34.79 -31.90 12.46
CA ASP A 216 35.55 -33.09 12.76
C ASP A 216 34.95 -33.80 13.97
N LEU A 217 34.35 -34.99 13.77
CA LEU A 217 33.79 -35.80 14.86
C LEU A 217 34.82 -36.22 15.90
N THR A 218 36.10 -36.31 15.52
CA THR A 218 37.16 -36.67 16.44
C THR A 218 37.64 -35.50 17.30
N HIS A 219 37.27 -34.27 16.92
CA HIS A 219 37.65 -33.03 17.60
C HIS A 219 36.50 -32.00 17.58
N LEU A 220 35.37 -32.36 18.19
CA LEU A 220 34.16 -31.51 18.20
C LEU A 220 34.39 -30.11 18.82
N SER A 221 35.39 -30.00 19.73
CA SER A 221 35.77 -28.70 20.32
C SER A 221 36.24 -27.65 19.31
N ASN A 222 36.66 -28.09 18.09
CA ASN A 222 37.06 -27.17 17.01
C ASN A 222 35.85 -26.48 16.38
N GLY A 223 34.59 -26.95 16.61
CA GLY A 223 33.36 -26.39 16.09
C GLY A 223 33.20 -26.53 14.57
N LEU A 224 32.37 -25.68 14.00
CA LEU A 224 32.12 -25.64 12.56
C LEU A 224 33.22 -24.85 11.83
N ALA A 225 33.84 -25.49 10.82
CA ALA A 225 34.80 -24.86 9.94
C ALA A 225 34.10 -24.40 8.64
N PRO A 226 34.12 -23.11 8.28
CA PRO A 226 33.42 -22.61 7.11
C PRO A 226 34.09 -23.14 5.81
N VAL A 227 33.26 -23.60 4.87
CA VAL A 227 33.62 -23.88 3.48
C VAL A 227 33.23 -22.71 2.61
N GLU A 228 31.98 -22.26 2.77
CA GLU A 228 31.40 -21.05 2.15
C GLU A 228 30.42 -20.42 3.15
N GLY A 229 30.84 -19.34 3.77
CA GLY A 229 30.03 -18.64 4.80
C GLY A 229 29.34 -17.42 4.25
N SER A 230 28.21 -17.08 4.84
CA SER A 230 27.45 -15.85 4.58
C SER A 230 27.06 -15.19 5.89
N GLY A 231 27.14 -13.86 5.92
CA GLY A 231 26.60 -13.05 7.00
C GLY A 231 25.08 -12.86 6.95
N ASP A 232 24.40 -13.38 5.92
CA ASP A 232 22.98 -13.17 5.68
C ASP A 232 22.12 -14.30 6.26
N LEU A 233 21.02 -13.90 6.88
CA LEU A 233 19.94 -14.78 7.33
C LEU A 233 18.60 -14.10 7.04
N THR A 234 17.67 -14.82 6.42
CA THR A 234 16.29 -14.37 6.22
C THR A 234 15.31 -15.40 6.81
N LEU A 235 14.46 -14.95 7.72
CA LEU A 235 13.39 -15.73 8.32
C LEU A 235 12.04 -15.30 7.71
N ASN A 236 11.44 -16.16 6.90
CA ASN A 236 10.14 -15.96 6.30
C ASN A 236 9.02 -16.51 7.18
N PHE A 237 8.04 -15.69 7.49
CA PHE A 237 6.85 -16.09 8.24
C PHE A 237 5.80 -16.68 7.30
N THR A 238 5.54 -17.97 7.40
CA THR A 238 4.50 -18.64 6.59
C THR A 238 3.09 -18.35 7.12
N ALA A 239 2.95 -18.20 8.44
CA ALA A 239 1.75 -17.67 9.10
C ALA A 239 2.00 -16.21 9.43
N THR A 240 1.67 -15.29 8.51
CA THR A 240 1.93 -13.85 8.63
C THR A 240 1.06 -13.20 9.71
N PRO A 241 1.56 -12.94 10.94
CA PRO A 241 0.75 -12.34 12.01
C PRO A 241 0.48 -10.87 11.73
N SER A 242 -0.71 -10.40 12.15
CA SER A 242 -1.03 -8.96 12.15
C SER A 242 -0.17 -8.22 13.17
N LEU A 243 0.12 -6.93 12.96
CA LEU A 243 0.94 -6.11 13.85
C LEU A 243 0.23 -5.78 15.17
N SER A 244 -0.18 -6.83 15.88
CA SER A 244 -0.80 -6.73 17.21
C SER A 244 -0.21 -7.79 18.15
N GLY A 245 0.10 -7.41 19.40
CA GLY A 245 0.68 -8.32 20.38
C GLY A 245 2.19 -8.53 20.21
N THR A 246 2.68 -9.73 20.56
CA THR A 246 4.09 -10.11 20.49
C THR A 246 4.23 -11.46 19.80
N VAL A 247 5.24 -11.59 18.96
CA VAL A 247 5.65 -12.85 18.33
C VAL A 247 7.04 -13.23 18.81
N VAL A 248 7.20 -14.52 19.18
CA VAL A 248 8.51 -15.13 19.41
C VAL A 248 8.81 -16.05 18.24
N ALA A 249 9.96 -15.85 17.61
CA ALA A 249 10.38 -16.64 16.45
C ALA A 249 11.85 -17.06 16.61
N TYR A 250 12.23 -18.18 15.98
CA TYR A 250 13.58 -18.75 16.09
C TYR A 250 14.18 -18.98 14.71
N ALA A 251 15.50 -18.81 14.63
CA ALA A 251 16.30 -19.18 13.46
C ALA A 251 17.60 -19.85 13.88
N VAL A 252 18.11 -20.77 13.06
CA VAL A 252 19.39 -21.45 13.29
C VAL A 252 20.52 -20.66 12.63
N VAL A 253 21.60 -20.44 13.37
CA VAL A 253 22.82 -19.75 12.89
C VAL A 253 24.08 -20.49 13.27
N ALA A 254 25.16 -20.20 12.57
CA ALA A 254 26.49 -20.73 12.91
C ALA A 254 27.05 -20.03 14.17
N PRO A 255 27.79 -20.75 15.01
CA PRO A 255 28.65 -20.16 16.04
C PRO A 255 29.67 -19.19 15.44
N GLY A 256 29.98 -18.08 16.13
CA GLY A 256 30.91 -17.11 15.62
C GLY A 256 31.25 -15.95 16.56
N LYS A 257 32.29 -15.19 16.21
CA LYS A 257 32.77 -14.02 16.97
C LYS A 257 31.92 -12.78 16.71
N GLN A 258 30.72 -12.76 17.27
CA GLN A 258 29.73 -11.71 17.04
C GLN A 258 29.86 -10.51 18.01
N ASN A 259 30.63 -10.64 19.09
CA ASN A 259 30.77 -9.57 20.08
C ASN A 259 31.33 -8.29 19.47
N GLY A 260 30.61 -7.18 19.65
CA GLY A 260 30.97 -5.88 19.08
C GLY A 260 30.54 -5.65 17.64
N GLN A 261 30.04 -6.66 16.94
CA GLN A 261 29.52 -6.54 15.57
C GLN A 261 28.20 -5.78 15.55
N LYS A 262 27.97 -5.01 14.51
CA LYS A 262 26.68 -4.42 14.20
C LYS A 262 25.90 -5.37 13.30
N LEU A 263 24.68 -5.68 13.71
CA LEU A 263 23.72 -6.36 12.84
C LEU A 263 22.91 -5.32 12.09
N THR A 264 22.71 -5.51 10.81
CA THR A 264 21.64 -4.84 10.08
C THR A 264 20.42 -5.76 10.09
N ILE A 265 19.34 -5.32 10.73
CA ILE A 265 18.09 -6.09 10.84
C ILE A 265 17.01 -5.37 10.06
N ASP A 266 16.50 -6.00 9.01
CA ASP A 266 15.36 -5.54 8.24
C ASP A 266 14.11 -6.31 8.69
N ILE A 267 13.06 -5.59 9.06
CA ILE A 267 11.75 -6.12 9.41
C ILE A 267 10.79 -5.69 8.31
N GLU A 268 10.23 -6.63 7.57
CA GLU A 268 9.34 -6.34 6.46
C GLU A 268 7.91 -6.80 6.76
N THR A 269 6.99 -5.87 6.57
CA THR A 269 5.55 -6.11 6.52
C THR A 269 5.09 -6.18 5.06
N ASN A 270 3.80 -6.41 4.86
CA ASN A 270 3.20 -6.31 3.51
C ASN A 270 3.19 -4.88 2.94
N LYS A 271 3.56 -3.86 3.73
CA LYS A 271 3.53 -2.45 3.31
C LYS A 271 4.80 -1.67 3.61
N HIS A 272 5.49 -2.01 4.70
CA HIS A 272 6.62 -1.24 5.19
C HIS A 272 7.84 -2.12 5.43
N LYS A 273 9.01 -1.48 5.39
CA LYS A 273 10.28 -2.05 5.80
C LYS A 273 10.92 -1.14 6.83
N LEU A 274 11.31 -1.71 7.97
CA LEU A 274 12.09 -1.04 8.99
C LEU A 274 13.49 -1.62 9.03
N GLN A 275 14.50 -0.78 9.20
CA GLN A 275 15.88 -1.19 9.39
C GLN A 275 16.37 -0.77 10.77
N LEU A 276 17.00 -1.70 11.48
CA LEU A 276 17.63 -1.53 12.78
C LEU A 276 19.10 -1.93 12.70
N THR A 277 19.97 -1.28 13.49
CA THR A 277 21.40 -1.60 13.53
C THR A 277 21.91 -1.80 14.96
N PRO A 278 21.44 -2.84 15.69
CA PRO A 278 21.89 -3.10 17.04
C PRO A 278 23.33 -3.65 17.03
N THR A 279 24.05 -3.43 18.15
CA THR A 279 25.37 -4.03 18.41
C THR A 279 25.21 -5.31 19.22
N VAL A 280 25.84 -6.38 18.80
CA VAL A 280 25.87 -7.64 19.54
C VAL A 280 26.85 -7.53 20.70
N LEU A 281 26.48 -8.03 21.88
CA LEU A 281 27.27 -7.90 23.10
C LEU A 281 27.94 -9.22 23.55
N CYS A 282 27.88 -10.26 22.75
CA CYS A 282 28.47 -11.57 23.04
C CYS A 282 28.82 -12.34 21.77
N ASP A 283 29.72 -13.29 21.87
CA ASP A 283 29.96 -14.27 20.82
C ASP A 283 28.83 -15.31 20.78
N PHE A 284 28.58 -15.88 19.61
CA PHE A 284 27.63 -16.98 19.45
C PHE A 284 28.34 -18.31 19.64
N GLU A 285 27.90 -19.10 20.62
CA GLU A 285 28.46 -20.38 20.99
C GLU A 285 27.51 -21.53 20.63
N ALA A 286 28.04 -22.66 20.18
CA ALA A 286 27.26 -23.84 19.84
C ALA A 286 26.44 -24.33 21.04
N GLY A 287 25.17 -24.71 20.77
CA GLY A 287 24.23 -25.15 21.81
C GLY A 287 23.59 -24.04 22.62
N CYS A 288 23.90 -22.79 22.32
CA CYS A 288 23.25 -21.64 23.00
C CYS A 288 22.18 -20.98 22.13
N PHE A 289 21.20 -20.33 22.77
CA PHE A 289 20.30 -19.41 22.09
C PHE A 289 20.50 -17.97 22.58
N TYR A 290 20.29 -17.03 21.65
CA TYR A 290 20.52 -15.60 21.83
C TYR A 290 19.23 -14.84 21.56
N VAL A 291 18.83 -13.97 22.49
CA VAL A 291 17.61 -13.19 22.36
C VAL A 291 17.90 -11.86 21.70
N ILE A 292 17.19 -11.56 20.61
CA ILE A 292 17.15 -10.26 19.96
C ILE A 292 15.77 -9.62 20.20
N PRO A 293 15.63 -8.76 21.21
CA PRO A 293 14.37 -8.10 21.50
C PRO A 293 14.12 -6.98 20.49
N LEU A 294 13.06 -7.08 19.72
CA LEU A 294 12.56 -6.05 18.82
C LEU A 294 11.33 -5.41 19.47
N ASN A 295 11.57 -4.48 20.38
CA ASN A 295 10.55 -3.82 21.21
C ASN A 295 10.74 -2.27 21.22
N ALA A 296 9.91 -1.56 21.99
CA ALA A 296 9.93 -0.09 22.07
C ALA A 296 11.31 0.48 22.40
N THR A 297 12.07 -0.16 23.26
CA THR A 297 13.42 0.33 23.64
C THR A 297 14.37 0.28 22.45
N VAL A 298 14.32 -0.78 21.65
CA VAL A 298 15.13 -0.91 20.43
C VAL A 298 14.72 0.15 19.42
N PHE A 299 13.41 0.29 19.16
CA PHE A 299 12.88 1.26 18.20
C PHE A 299 13.13 2.71 18.60
N THR A 300 13.06 3.04 19.90
CA THR A 300 13.26 4.41 20.38
C THR A 300 14.73 4.80 20.52
N ASN A 301 15.62 3.86 20.84
CA ASN A 301 17.03 4.13 21.09
C ASN A 301 17.93 3.95 19.86
N ASN A 302 17.45 3.26 18.83
CA ASN A 302 18.16 3.10 17.57
C ASN A 302 17.53 4.01 16.50
N LYS A 303 18.35 4.52 15.60
CA LYS A 303 17.85 5.21 14.42
C LYS A 303 17.16 4.19 13.54
N VAL A 304 15.85 4.27 13.44
CA VAL A 304 15.01 3.41 12.61
C VAL A 304 14.72 4.14 11.31
N THR A 305 14.92 3.46 10.20
CA THR A 305 14.51 3.96 8.88
C THR A 305 13.27 3.19 8.47
N VAL A 306 12.20 3.91 8.18
CA VAL A 306 10.95 3.32 7.65
C VAL A 306 10.92 3.57 6.16
N GLU A 307 10.89 2.51 5.39
CA GLU A 307 10.74 2.54 3.94
C GLU A 307 9.39 1.94 3.59
N THR A 308 8.61 2.65 2.80
CA THR A 308 7.33 2.15 2.34
C THR A 308 7.51 1.36 1.04
N ASN A 309 7.03 0.13 1.00
CA ASN A 309 7.07 -0.72 -0.19
C ASN A 309 5.97 -0.34 -1.18
N TYR A 310 6.16 0.75 -1.91
CA TYR A 310 5.24 1.13 -2.96
C TYR A 310 5.50 0.33 -4.24
N PRO A 311 4.46 -0.25 -4.87
CA PRO A 311 4.60 -0.79 -6.21
C PRO A 311 5.05 0.29 -7.20
N GLU A 312 5.89 -0.07 -8.15
CA GLU A 312 6.30 0.86 -9.20
C GLU A 312 5.10 1.25 -10.06
N VAL A 313 4.95 2.56 -10.34
CA VAL A 313 3.90 3.11 -11.20
C VAL A 313 4.53 3.61 -12.49
N THR A 314 4.26 2.91 -13.57
CA THR A 314 4.81 3.18 -14.91
C THR A 314 3.85 3.92 -15.82
N GLU A 315 2.57 4.04 -15.46
CA GLU A 315 1.53 4.72 -16.23
C GLU A 315 1.18 6.10 -15.65
N GLU A 316 0.65 6.98 -16.48
CA GLU A 316 0.12 8.25 -16.03
C GLU A 316 -1.18 8.07 -15.25
N THR A 317 -1.31 8.81 -14.16
CA THR A 317 -2.46 8.76 -13.25
C THR A 317 -3.20 10.10 -13.21
N ALA A 318 -4.47 10.07 -12.82
CA ALA A 318 -5.32 11.24 -12.64
C ALA A 318 -6.45 10.94 -11.65
N ASN A 319 -7.29 11.94 -11.35
CA ASN A 319 -8.48 11.74 -10.50
C ASN A 319 -9.72 11.29 -11.27
N CYS A 320 -9.68 11.32 -12.60
CA CYS A 320 -10.78 10.87 -13.45
C CYS A 320 -10.28 9.90 -14.52
N TYR A 321 -10.99 8.79 -14.68
CA TYR A 321 -10.76 7.78 -15.71
C TYR A 321 -11.96 7.66 -16.62
N MET A 322 -11.73 7.79 -17.93
CA MET A 322 -12.77 7.75 -18.95
C MET A 322 -12.99 6.32 -19.46
N VAL A 323 -14.26 5.95 -19.64
CA VAL A 323 -14.70 4.62 -20.11
C VAL A 323 -15.45 4.79 -21.43
N THR A 324 -14.95 4.15 -22.49
CA THR A 324 -15.58 4.12 -23.81
C THR A 324 -16.23 2.78 -24.14
N GLN A 325 -15.89 1.73 -23.40
CA GLN A 325 -16.34 0.35 -23.67
C GLN A 325 -16.79 -0.33 -22.38
N THR A 326 -17.70 -1.27 -22.51
CA THR A 326 -18.07 -2.17 -21.40
C THR A 326 -17.02 -3.24 -21.18
N GLY A 327 -16.98 -3.84 -19.99
CA GLY A 327 -16.02 -4.90 -19.65
C GLY A 327 -15.20 -4.58 -18.42
N GLU A 328 -14.14 -5.35 -18.20
CA GLU A 328 -13.21 -5.13 -17.09
C GLU A 328 -12.25 -3.98 -17.38
N HIS A 329 -12.07 -3.13 -16.41
CA HIS A 329 -11.16 -2.00 -16.40
C HIS A 329 -10.34 -1.99 -15.11
N SER A 330 -9.21 -1.30 -15.11
CA SER A 330 -8.43 -1.07 -13.89
C SER A 330 -7.65 0.22 -13.96
N PHE A 331 -7.29 0.74 -12.78
CA PHE A 331 -6.39 1.89 -12.65
C PHE A 331 -5.48 1.70 -11.43
N VAL A 332 -4.34 2.39 -11.43
CA VAL A 332 -3.40 2.39 -10.29
C VAL A 332 -4.04 3.05 -9.09
N ALA A 333 -4.03 2.34 -7.95
CA ALA A 333 -4.60 2.78 -6.69
C ALA A 333 -3.55 3.13 -5.63
N THR A 334 -2.28 3.00 -5.95
CA THR A 334 -1.14 3.31 -5.06
C THR A 334 -0.54 4.68 -5.30
N GLN A 335 -1.14 5.45 -6.22
CA GLN A 335 -0.71 6.82 -6.52
C GLN A 335 -1.93 7.73 -6.65
N ILE A 336 -1.92 8.85 -5.93
CA ILE A 336 -3.00 9.85 -5.93
C ILE A 336 -2.80 10.89 -7.01
N GLY A 337 -3.93 11.41 -7.54
CA GLY A 337 -3.92 12.45 -8.55
C GLY A 337 -3.05 12.12 -9.76
N ASN A 338 -2.24 13.06 -10.17
CA ASN A 338 -1.28 12.92 -11.27
C ASN A 338 0.16 12.58 -10.79
N GLY A 339 0.29 12.03 -9.58
CA GLY A 339 1.58 11.65 -9.01
C GLY A 339 2.37 12.82 -8.40
N ASP A 340 3.63 12.57 -8.07
CA ASP A 340 4.49 13.56 -7.40
C ASP A 340 4.67 14.86 -8.21
N LYS A 341 4.53 14.81 -9.53
CA LYS A 341 4.50 16.02 -10.37
C LYS A 341 3.38 17.00 -10.01
N GLY A 342 2.30 16.50 -9.39
CA GLY A 342 1.16 17.30 -8.93
C GLY A 342 1.31 17.87 -7.52
N ILE A 343 2.41 17.57 -6.82
CA ILE A 343 2.69 18.13 -5.50
C ILE A 343 3.47 19.42 -5.65
N VAL A 344 2.82 20.55 -5.40
CA VAL A 344 3.43 21.87 -5.49
C VAL A 344 4.22 22.15 -4.22
N LYS A 345 5.50 22.50 -4.35
CA LYS A 345 6.33 22.91 -3.21
C LYS A 345 5.71 24.10 -2.49
N ASN A 346 5.70 24.05 -1.16
CA ASN A 346 5.18 25.09 -0.27
C ASN A 346 3.66 25.33 -0.35
N ALA A 347 2.91 24.50 -1.08
CA ALA A 347 1.45 24.63 -1.19
C ALA A 347 0.67 24.17 0.05
N GLN A 348 1.35 23.68 1.08
CA GLN A 348 0.74 23.15 2.31
C GLN A 348 -0.32 22.07 2.03
N PHE A 349 -0.02 21.16 1.12
CA PHE A 349 -0.85 19.98 0.90
C PHE A 349 -0.78 19.06 2.11
N HIS A 350 -1.81 18.20 2.28
CA HIS A 350 -1.85 17.26 3.40
C HIS A 350 -0.85 16.09 3.25
N VAL A 351 -0.20 15.98 2.09
CA VAL A 351 0.79 14.95 1.77
C VAL A 351 2.04 15.57 1.17
N THR A 352 3.17 14.92 1.35
CA THR A 352 4.47 15.26 0.75
C THR A 352 4.88 14.28 -0.36
N SER A 353 4.18 13.13 -0.45
CA SER A 353 4.31 12.13 -1.52
C SER A 353 2.94 11.76 -2.06
N SER A 354 2.86 11.44 -3.33
CA SER A 354 1.64 10.96 -3.98
C SER A 354 1.34 9.48 -3.73
N ARG A 355 2.22 8.78 -3.01
CA ARG A 355 2.10 7.34 -2.79
C ARG A 355 1.18 7.02 -1.63
N ILE A 356 0.28 6.04 -1.84
CA ILE A 356 -0.59 5.47 -0.81
C ILE A 356 -0.59 3.95 -0.91
N LEU A 357 -0.92 3.27 0.19
CA LEU A 357 -1.04 1.81 0.26
C LEU A 357 -2.43 1.43 0.78
N PRO A 358 -3.41 1.29 -0.11
CA PRO A 358 -4.76 0.90 0.27
C PRO A 358 -4.84 -0.58 0.64
N SER A 359 -5.81 -0.90 1.51
CA SER A 359 -6.13 -2.27 1.91
C SER A 359 -7.39 -2.80 1.24
N SER A 360 -8.30 -1.94 0.83
CA SER A 360 -9.53 -2.31 0.13
C SER A 360 -10.07 -1.20 -0.75
N ALA A 361 -11.00 -1.53 -1.64
CA ALA A 361 -11.70 -0.58 -2.51
C ALA A 361 -13.21 -0.79 -2.43
N LYS A 362 -14.00 0.30 -2.56
CA LYS A 362 -15.45 0.26 -2.54
C LYS A 362 -16.05 1.32 -3.46
N LEU A 363 -17.17 0.98 -4.12
CA LEU A 363 -18.03 1.95 -4.80
C LEU A 363 -18.72 2.82 -3.75
N LEU A 364 -18.60 4.15 -3.87
CA LEU A 364 -19.32 5.08 -3.01
C LEU A 364 -20.71 5.39 -3.56
N TRP A 365 -20.78 5.70 -4.84
CA TRP A 365 -22.03 5.99 -5.54
C TRP A 365 -21.85 5.96 -7.06
N GLN A 366 -22.96 5.87 -7.79
CA GLN A 366 -23.03 6.03 -9.23
C GLN A 366 -24.34 6.72 -9.63
N ASP A 367 -24.33 7.53 -10.70
CA ASP A 367 -25.52 8.27 -11.15
C ASP A 367 -26.43 7.46 -12.09
N THR A 368 -25.88 6.45 -12.71
CA THR A 368 -26.58 5.50 -13.57
C THR A 368 -26.59 4.14 -12.89
N GLN A 369 -27.77 3.54 -12.74
CA GLN A 369 -27.93 2.26 -12.05
C GLN A 369 -27.06 1.17 -12.71
N ASN A 370 -26.26 0.51 -11.89
CA ASN A 370 -25.37 -0.56 -12.33
C ASN A 370 -24.36 -0.14 -13.44
N PHE A 371 -23.93 1.10 -13.44
CA PHE A 371 -22.89 1.58 -14.35
C PHE A 371 -21.58 0.81 -14.14
N VAL A 372 -21.15 0.69 -12.90
CA VAL A 372 -19.97 -0.11 -12.52
C VAL A 372 -20.32 -1.13 -11.44
N SER A 373 -19.63 -2.28 -11.48
CA SER A 373 -19.77 -3.40 -10.52
C SER A 373 -18.42 -4.08 -10.30
N ASP A 374 -18.40 -5.12 -9.46
CA ASP A 374 -17.27 -6.04 -9.23
C ASP A 374 -15.97 -5.32 -8.83
N ILE A 375 -16.11 -4.31 -7.96
CA ILE A 375 -14.96 -3.51 -7.49
C ILE A 375 -14.09 -4.36 -6.56
N ARG A 376 -12.81 -4.46 -6.89
CA ARG A 376 -11.80 -5.15 -6.07
C ARG A 376 -10.45 -4.45 -6.14
N LEU A 377 -9.69 -4.54 -5.06
CA LEU A 377 -8.30 -4.11 -5.01
C LEU A 377 -7.40 -5.35 -5.11
N ALA A 378 -6.48 -5.35 -6.05
CA ALA A 378 -5.44 -6.37 -6.19
C ALA A 378 -4.19 -5.76 -6.83
N ASP A 379 -3.01 -6.20 -6.42
CA ASP A 379 -1.72 -5.81 -7.00
C ASP A 379 -1.52 -4.27 -7.13
N GLY A 380 -2.00 -3.53 -6.12
CA GLY A 380 -1.94 -2.06 -6.12
C GLY A 380 -2.88 -1.36 -7.10
N ARG A 381 -3.83 -2.08 -7.70
CA ARG A 381 -4.81 -1.57 -8.67
C ARG A 381 -6.24 -1.80 -8.20
N VAL A 382 -7.10 -0.86 -8.51
CA VAL A 382 -8.55 -1.08 -8.45
C VAL A 382 -8.99 -1.66 -9.78
N TYR A 383 -9.64 -2.81 -9.73
CA TYR A 383 -10.34 -3.43 -10.85
C TYR A 383 -11.84 -3.22 -10.69
N TYR A 384 -12.54 -3.00 -11.77
CA TYR A 384 -14.00 -2.86 -11.80
C TYR A 384 -14.54 -3.29 -13.17
N LYS A 385 -15.81 -3.65 -13.21
CA LYS A 385 -16.52 -3.96 -14.46
C LYS A 385 -17.42 -2.78 -14.83
N ALA A 386 -17.22 -2.22 -16.02
CA ALA A 386 -18.16 -1.26 -16.61
C ALA A 386 -19.26 -2.02 -17.35
N ASN A 387 -20.51 -1.86 -16.93
CA ASN A 387 -21.68 -2.47 -17.55
C ASN A 387 -22.34 -1.54 -18.59
N SER A 388 -21.92 -0.27 -18.60
CA SER A 388 -22.30 0.76 -19.57
C SER A 388 -21.09 1.62 -19.88
N ASN A 389 -21.08 2.31 -21.00
CA ASN A 389 -20.10 3.34 -21.33
C ASN A 389 -20.68 4.77 -21.15
N VAL A 390 -21.82 4.90 -20.50
CA VAL A 390 -22.43 6.17 -20.12
C VAL A 390 -22.81 6.13 -18.65
N GLY A 391 -22.30 7.05 -17.86
CA GLY A 391 -22.54 7.16 -16.43
C GLY A 391 -21.38 7.80 -15.70
N ASN A 392 -21.59 8.09 -14.43
CA ASN A 392 -20.57 8.56 -13.52
C ASN A 392 -20.60 7.74 -12.23
N ALA A 393 -19.42 7.43 -11.69
CA ALA A 393 -19.28 6.72 -10.43
C ALA A 393 -18.07 7.23 -9.66
N VAL A 394 -18.09 7.05 -8.34
CA VAL A 394 -16.93 7.32 -7.48
C VAL A 394 -16.54 6.05 -6.76
N ILE A 395 -15.30 5.65 -6.95
CA ILE A 395 -14.67 4.53 -6.25
C ILE A 395 -13.64 5.08 -5.26
N ALA A 396 -13.70 4.63 -4.02
CA ALA A 396 -12.74 4.99 -2.97
C ALA A 396 -11.91 3.80 -2.53
N VAL A 397 -10.70 4.09 -2.04
CA VAL A 397 -9.84 3.11 -1.37
C VAL A 397 -9.64 3.47 0.09
N TYR A 398 -9.45 2.44 0.91
CA TYR A 398 -9.49 2.53 2.37
C TYR A 398 -8.20 2.02 3.00
N SER A 399 -7.87 2.52 4.19
CA SER A 399 -6.75 2.05 5.00
C SER A 399 -6.98 0.68 5.61
N GLY A 400 -8.23 0.27 5.79
CA GLY A 400 -8.64 -1.03 6.36
C GLY A 400 -9.28 -1.97 5.34
N GLU A 401 -9.43 -3.22 5.73
CA GLU A 401 -10.06 -4.27 4.94
C GLU A 401 -11.58 -4.04 4.79
N ASN A 402 -12.17 -4.54 3.68
CA ASN A 402 -13.61 -4.52 3.43
C ASN A 402 -14.27 -3.13 3.49
N GLY A 403 -13.55 -2.06 3.11
CA GLY A 403 -14.06 -0.69 3.12
C GLY A 403 -14.18 -0.09 4.52
N THR A 404 -13.32 -0.51 5.44
CA THR A 404 -13.20 0.04 6.81
C THR A 404 -12.01 0.99 6.93
N GLY A 405 -11.93 1.72 8.05
CA GLY A 405 -10.88 2.72 8.27
C GLY A 405 -11.11 3.99 7.48
N ASP A 406 -10.07 4.79 7.33
CA ASP A 406 -10.11 6.07 6.62
C ASP A 406 -10.13 5.87 5.10
N ILE A 407 -10.85 6.73 4.38
CA ILE A 407 -10.68 6.86 2.94
C ILE A 407 -9.33 7.52 2.69
N LEU A 408 -8.45 6.81 1.96
CA LEU A 408 -7.15 7.32 1.57
C LEU A 408 -7.23 8.17 0.30
N TRP A 409 -8.06 7.76 -0.66
CA TRP A 409 -8.33 8.51 -1.89
C TRP A 409 -9.59 7.99 -2.58
N SER A 410 -10.07 8.76 -3.58
CA SER A 410 -11.22 8.42 -4.43
C SER A 410 -11.00 8.91 -5.84
N TRP A 411 -11.60 8.22 -6.80
CA TRP A 411 -11.51 8.54 -8.22
C TRP A 411 -12.88 8.58 -8.86
N HIS A 412 -13.01 9.46 -9.84
CA HIS A 412 -14.17 9.59 -10.69
C HIS A 412 -14.02 8.63 -11.90
N ILE A 413 -15.00 7.77 -12.11
CA ILE A 413 -15.13 6.94 -13.31
C ILE A 413 -16.21 7.57 -14.18
N TRP A 414 -15.85 7.92 -15.40
CA TRP A 414 -16.70 8.65 -16.32
C TRP A 414 -16.91 7.90 -17.63
N GLY A 415 -18.13 7.42 -17.88
CA GLY A 415 -18.57 6.83 -19.15
C GLY A 415 -18.83 7.96 -20.16
N VAL A 416 -17.98 8.04 -21.18
CA VAL A 416 -17.96 9.15 -22.15
C VAL A 416 -18.69 8.81 -23.46
N GLY A 417 -19.34 7.63 -23.54
CA GLY A 417 -19.90 7.09 -24.78
C GLY A 417 -18.86 6.29 -25.55
N ASN A 418 -19.11 6.07 -26.84
CA ASN A 418 -18.25 5.23 -27.68
C ASN A 418 -16.91 5.90 -28.05
N GLU A 419 -16.80 7.20 -27.90
CA GLU A 419 -15.63 7.97 -28.31
C GLU A 419 -15.16 8.90 -27.18
N LEU A 420 -13.85 9.06 -27.06
CA LEU A 420 -13.27 10.04 -26.16
C LEU A 420 -13.69 11.47 -26.57
N PRO A 421 -13.77 12.41 -25.59
CA PRO A 421 -13.99 13.81 -25.90
C PRO A 421 -12.98 14.32 -26.91
N ALA A 422 -13.44 15.10 -27.88
CA ALA A 422 -12.58 15.77 -28.86
C ALA A 422 -11.99 17.06 -28.26
N ASP A 423 -10.86 17.46 -28.81
CA ASP A 423 -10.22 18.76 -28.51
C ASP A 423 -10.68 19.80 -29.51
N VAL A 424 -11.11 20.95 -29.04
CA VAL A 424 -11.49 22.11 -29.85
C VAL A 424 -10.54 23.25 -29.56
N GLU A 425 -9.86 23.72 -30.59
CA GLU A 425 -9.00 24.90 -30.45
C GLU A 425 -9.84 26.16 -30.19
N ILE A 426 -9.63 26.79 -29.04
CA ILE A 426 -10.16 28.08 -28.69
C ILE A 426 -9.02 29.10 -28.57
N THR A 427 -9.34 30.36 -28.86
CA THR A 427 -8.39 31.47 -28.74
C THR A 427 -8.94 32.48 -27.75
N ASN A 428 -8.14 32.84 -26.76
CA ASN A 428 -8.53 33.85 -25.79
C ASN A 428 -8.31 35.28 -26.34
N LYS A 429 -8.69 36.26 -25.54
CA LYS A 429 -8.55 37.68 -25.91
C LYS A 429 -7.09 38.10 -26.23
N ALA A 430 -6.12 37.43 -25.63
CA ALA A 430 -4.71 37.71 -25.81
C ALA A 430 -4.08 36.94 -26.97
N ASN A 431 -4.86 36.29 -27.81
CA ASN A 431 -4.42 35.40 -28.89
C ASN A 431 -3.72 34.10 -28.39
N ALA A 432 -3.80 33.77 -27.11
CA ALA A 432 -3.37 32.47 -26.61
C ALA A 432 -4.38 31.38 -27.01
N LYS A 433 -3.85 30.27 -27.49
CA LYS A 433 -4.63 29.14 -27.96
C LYS A 433 -4.70 28.06 -26.87
N PHE A 434 -5.85 27.42 -26.73
CA PHE A 434 -6.09 26.32 -25.81
C PHE A 434 -6.82 25.20 -26.55
N GLN A 435 -6.47 23.96 -26.29
CA GLN A 435 -7.24 22.81 -26.74
C GLN A 435 -8.25 22.45 -25.63
N MET A 436 -9.49 22.85 -25.80
CA MET A 436 -10.54 22.63 -24.84
C MET A 436 -11.30 21.36 -25.17
N MET A 437 -11.59 20.55 -24.17
CA MET A 437 -12.47 19.40 -24.31
C MET A 437 -13.84 19.86 -24.85
N ASP A 438 -14.42 19.15 -25.82
CA ASP A 438 -15.70 19.50 -26.45
C ASP A 438 -16.90 19.51 -25.48
N ARG A 439 -16.78 18.85 -24.35
CA ARG A 439 -17.82 18.67 -23.33
C ARG A 439 -17.34 18.96 -21.92
N VAL A 440 -18.31 19.11 -21.01
CA VAL A 440 -18.09 19.34 -19.56
C VAL A 440 -17.67 18.05 -18.88
N LEU A 441 -16.85 18.14 -17.86
CA LEU A 441 -16.43 16.99 -17.07
C LEU A 441 -17.65 16.29 -16.42
N GLY A 442 -17.76 14.98 -16.64
CA GLY A 442 -18.90 14.18 -16.17
C GLY A 442 -20.19 14.33 -16.98
N PHE A 443 -20.14 14.91 -18.17
CA PHE A 443 -21.29 15.09 -19.05
C PHE A 443 -21.73 13.77 -19.68
N LEU A 444 -23.07 13.48 -19.63
CA LEU A 444 -23.62 12.21 -20.09
C LEU A 444 -24.03 12.20 -21.57
N SER A 445 -24.60 13.31 -22.05
CA SER A 445 -25.01 13.41 -23.46
C SER A 445 -25.20 14.86 -23.90
N ALA A 446 -25.03 15.11 -25.21
CA ALA A 446 -25.10 16.44 -25.83
C ALA A 446 -26.52 17.10 -25.78
N VAL A 447 -27.51 16.43 -25.24
CA VAL A 447 -28.88 16.91 -25.11
C VAL A 447 -29.33 17.02 -23.64
N SER A 448 -28.41 16.93 -22.70
CA SER A 448 -28.70 16.94 -21.26
C SER A 448 -27.99 18.11 -20.56
N THR A 449 -28.62 18.63 -19.52
CA THR A 449 -27.96 19.53 -18.57
C THR A 449 -27.18 18.80 -17.50
N SER A 450 -27.16 17.45 -17.52
CA SER A 450 -26.47 16.62 -16.56
C SER A 450 -24.96 16.76 -16.70
N ALA A 451 -24.30 17.07 -15.60
CA ALA A 451 -22.83 17.17 -15.50
C ALA A 451 -22.43 16.90 -14.04
N MET A 452 -21.15 16.79 -13.80
CA MET A 452 -20.64 16.76 -12.43
C MET A 452 -20.30 18.17 -11.96
N LEU A 453 -20.66 18.46 -10.73
CA LEU A 453 -20.35 19.70 -10.02
C LEU A 453 -19.21 19.43 -9.04
N TYR A 454 -18.43 20.46 -8.72
CA TYR A 454 -17.27 20.37 -7.83
C TYR A 454 -17.24 21.59 -6.90
N GLN A 455 -16.89 21.39 -5.64
CA GLN A 455 -16.43 22.49 -4.81
C GLN A 455 -15.00 22.85 -5.25
N TRP A 456 -14.69 24.15 -5.35
CA TRP A 456 -13.41 24.58 -5.88
C TRP A 456 -12.23 23.97 -5.10
N GLY A 457 -11.26 23.42 -5.79
CA GLY A 457 -10.09 22.79 -5.19
C GLY A 457 -10.29 21.34 -4.80
N ARG A 458 -11.49 20.77 -4.91
CA ARG A 458 -11.77 19.34 -4.66
C ARG A 458 -11.80 18.54 -5.96
N LYS A 459 -11.33 17.29 -5.86
CA LYS A 459 -11.28 16.35 -6.97
C LYS A 459 -12.57 15.52 -7.15
N ASP A 460 -13.47 15.55 -6.16
CA ASP A 460 -14.62 14.65 -6.06
C ASP A 460 -15.86 15.25 -6.72
N PRO A 461 -16.50 14.51 -7.64
CA PRO A 461 -17.69 14.98 -8.33
C PRO A 461 -18.93 14.88 -7.45
N ILE A 462 -19.85 15.80 -7.68
CA ILE A 462 -21.16 15.89 -7.06
C ILE A 462 -22.19 15.91 -8.20
N PRO A 463 -23.15 14.97 -8.26
CA PRO A 463 -24.12 14.93 -9.36
C PRO A 463 -25.09 16.13 -9.31
N ASN A 464 -25.41 16.73 -10.47
CA ASN A 464 -26.48 17.70 -10.59
C ASN A 464 -27.86 17.08 -10.86
N ALA A 465 -27.94 15.74 -10.74
CA ALA A 465 -29.16 14.97 -10.89
C ALA A 465 -30.05 15.01 -9.63
N SER A 466 -31.28 14.55 -9.74
CA SER A 466 -32.21 14.42 -8.61
C SER A 466 -32.03 13.13 -7.81
N ALA A 467 -31.31 12.13 -8.35
CA ALA A 467 -31.05 10.88 -7.68
C ALA A 467 -29.69 10.30 -8.10
N TYR A 468 -29.15 9.42 -7.25
CA TYR A 468 -28.00 8.56 -7.53
C TYR A 468 -28.19 7.21 -6.86
N TYR A 469 -27.27 6.26 -7.05
CA TYR A 469 -27.39 4.89 -6.53
C TYR A 469 -26.24 4.58 -5.58
N VAL A 470 -26.60 4.03 -4.41
CA VAL A 470 -25.67 3.49 -3.40
C VAL A 470 -26.10 2.06 -3.09
N ASP A 471 -25.18 1.10 -3.14
CA ASP A 471 -25.44 -0.32 -2.93
C ASP A 471 -26.68 -0.84 -3.74
N GLY A 472 -26.78 -0.37 -5.00
CA GLY A 472 -27.88 -0.74 -5.91
C GLY A 472 -29.22 -0.05 -5.64
N LYS A 473 -29.33 0.77 -4.59
CA LYS A 473 -30.56 1.48 -4.21
C LYS A 473 -30.51 2.93 -4.67
N SER A 474 -31.62 3.40 -5.22
CA SER A 474 -31.79 4.82 -5.57
C SER A 474 -31.90 5.67 -4.29
N VAL A 475 -31.15 6.76 -4.27
CA VAL A 475 -31.18 7.78 -3.22
C VAL A 475 -31.61 9.08 -3.84
N ASP A 476 -32.69 9.66 -3.35
CA ASP A 476 -33.19 10.97 -3.79
C ASP A 476 -32.27 12.09 -3.23
N ILE A 477 -31.74 12.89 -4.12
CA ILE A 477 -30.89 14.05 -3.83
C ILE A 477 -31.44 15.35 -4.47
N SER A 478 -32.70 15.34 -4.86
CA SER A 478 -33.36 16.50 -5.44
C SER A 478 -33.39 17.69 -4.49
N THR A 479 -33.59 17.46 -3.20
CA THR A 479 -33.64 18.46 -2.15
C THR A 479 -32.33 18.70 -1.42
N SER A 480 -31.49 17.66 -1.28
CA SER A 480 -30.23 17.74 -0.54
C SER A 480 -29.27 16.62 -0.94
N PHE A 481 -28.06 16.98 -1.33
CA PHE A 481 -26.91 16.06 -1.36
C PHE A 481 -26.30 16.01 0.05
N PRO A 482 -25.65 14.90 0.47
CA PRO A 482 -25.03 14.83 1.79
C PRO A 482 -24.11 16.01 2.08
N VAL A 483 -24.18 16.52 3.31
CA VAL A 483 -23.40 17.68 3.78
C VAL A 483 -22.59 17.27 5.00
N THR A 484 -21.31 17.57 4.98
CA THR A 484 -20.38 17.44 6.13
C THR A 484 -20.16 18.82 6.73
N ASP A 485 -20.20 18.94 8.06
CA ASP A 485 -19.86 20.19 8.75
C ASP A 485 -18.38 20.51 8.54
N GLY A 486 -18.10 21.71 8.09
CA GLY A 486 -16.74 22.17 7.78
C GLY A 486 -16.09 23.00 8.88
N ALA A 487 -16.63 23.01 10.10
CA ALA A 487 -15.95 23.67 11.21
C ALA A 487 -14.56 23.06 11.45
N GLY A 488 -13.49 23.85 11.26
CA GLY A 488 -12.11 23.37 11.32
C GLY A 488 -11.68 22.49 10.14
N SER A 489 -12.41 22.48 9.03
CA SER A 489 -12.12 21.63 7.86
C SER A 489 -10.74 21.90 7.27
N THR A 490 -10.10 20.82 6.87
CA THR A 490 -8.79 20.78 6.21
C THR A 490 -8.91 20.11 4.84
N ILE A 491 -7.84 20.08 4.07
CA ILE A 491 -7.77 19.31 2.82
C ILE A 491 -8.10 17.83 3.08
N LEU A 492 -7.59 17.27 4.17
CA LEU A 492 -7.85 15.88 4.56
C LEU A 492 -9.33 15.61 4.85
N THR A 493 -10.05 16.61 5.37
CA THR A 493 -11.53 16.54 5.49
C THR A 493 -12.16 16.31 4.12
N GLY A 494 -11.71 17.04 3.09
CA GLY A 494 -12.17 16.84 1.71
C GLY A 494 -11.88 15.44 1.17
N VAL A 495 -10.68 14.91 1.44
CA VAL A 495 -10.29 13.56 1.01
C VAL A 495 -11.12 12.47 1.68
N ARG A 496 -11.39 12.61 2.99
CA ARG A 496 -12.14 11.62 3.78
C ARG A 496 -13.66 11.64 3.52
N HIS A 497 -14.17 12.73 2.96
CA HIS A 497 -15.61 12.91 2.69
C HIS A 497 -15.90 13.16 1.19
N PRO A 498 -15.49 12.26 0.26
CA PRO A 498 -15.64 12.48 -1.17
C PRO A 498 -17.09 12.52 -1.65
N ALA A 499 -18.01 11.87 -0.93
CA ALA A 499 -19.44 11.78 -1.27
C ALA A 499 -20.30 12.81 -0.51
N SER A 500 -19.75 13.96 -0.14
CA SER A 500 -20.51 15.04 0.52
C SER A 500 -19.99 16.43 0.12
N ILE A 501 -20.85 17.42 0.24
CA ILE A 501 -20.48 18.83 0.23
C ILE A 501 -19.94 19.20 1.61
N ILE A 502 -18.81 19.90 1.68
CA ILE A 502 -18.31 20.44 2.93
C ILE A 502 -18.87 21.84 3.10
N LYS A 503 -19.68 22.01 4.16
CA LYS A 503 -20.31 23.28 4.50
C LYS A 503 -19.29 24.20 5.19
N PRO A 504 -19.14 25.46 4.77
CA PRO A 504 -18.26 26.40 5.46
C PRO A 504 -18.78 26.76 6.85
N THR A 505 -17.89 27.20 7.74
CA THR A 505 -18.23 27.65 9.09
C THR A 505 -19.26 28.82 9.06
N SER A 506 -19.15 29.67 8.06
CA SER A 506 -20.12 30.75 7.80
C SER A 506 -20.48 30.83 6.32
N LEU A 507 -21.76 31.04 6.01
CA LEU A 507 -22.24 31.21 4.63
C LEU A 507 -22.37 32.71 4.30
N PRO A 508 -21.94 33.14 3.09
CA PRO A 508 -21.17 32.40 2.11
C PRO A 508 -19.70 32.28 2.51
N GLY A 509 -18.96 31.26 2.02
CA GLY A 509 -17.56 31.05 2.45
C GLY A 509 -16.77 30.04 1.66
N ASP A 510 -15.59 29.72 2.20
CA ASP A 510 -14.73 28.66 1.73
C ASP A 510 -15.04 27.35 2.50
N TRP A 511 -14.98 26.21 1.83
CA TRP A 511 -15.12 24.93 2.49
C TRP A 511 -13.90 24.57 3.38
N LEU A 512 -12.75 25.22 3.14
CA LEU A 512 -11.58 25.14 3.99
C LEU A 512 -11.63 26.18 5.11
N ALA A 513 -11.31 25.76 6.34
CA ALA A 513 -11.20 26.69 7.48
C ALA A 513 -10.04 27.67 7.28
N THR A 514 -8.95 27.23 6.66
CA THR A 514 -7.83 28.06 6.20
C THR A 514 -7.71 27.95 4.68
N ALA A 515 -7.90 29.04 3.98
CA ALA A 515 -7.89 29.06 2.52
C ALA A 515 -6.54 28.56 1.96
N ASN A 516 -6.63 27.65 0.99
CA ASN A 516 -5.49 27.21 0.20
C ASN A 516 -5.70 27.55 -1.28
N ASN A 517 -4.85 28.38 -1.82
CA ASN A 517 -5.00 28.93 -3.16
C ASN A 517 -4.39 28.03 -4.26
N TYR A 518 -3.69 26.96 -3.91
CA TYR A 518 -2.91 26.15 -4.84
C TYR A 518 -3.62 24.87 -5.29
N LEU A 519 -4.83 24.58 -4.79
CA LEU A 519 -5.46 23.28 -4.96
C LEU A 519 -5.67 22.87 -6.43
N TRP A 520 -5.92 23.80 -7.34
CA TRP A 520 -6.05 23.54 -8.78
C TRP A 520 -4.96 24.20 -9.64
N GLY A 521 -3.82 24.51 -9.01
CA GLY A 521 -2.59 24.80 -9.74
C GLY A 521 -2.35 26.25 -10.15
N ASP A 522 -3.12 27.20 -9.63
CA ASP A 522 -2.79 28.60 -9.82
C ASP A 522 -1.66 29.02 -8.89
N VAL A 523 -0.44 29.03 -9.38
CA VAL A 523 0.77 29.29 -8.58
C VAL A 523 1.25 30.75 -8.63
N ASN A 524 0.57 31.65 -9.36
CA ASN A 524 0.97 33.04 -9.55
C ASN A 524 -0.01 34.03 -8.90
N GLU A 525 0.01 34.14 -7.56
CA GLU A 525 -0.81 35.11 -6.83
C GLU A 525 -0.59 36.56 -7.27
N LYS A 526 0.60 36.93 -7.68
CA LYS A 526 0.97 38.34 -7.90
C LYS A 526 0.33 38.95 -9.16
N ASP A 527 0.10 38.19 -10.20
CA ASP A 527 -0.43 38.70 -11.48
C ASP A 527 -1.96 38.71 -11.56
N GLN A 528 -2.64 38.06 -10.62
CA GLN A 528 -4.10 38.00 -10.58
C GLN A 528 -4.75 39.28 -10.15
N TYR A 529 -4.06 40.13 -9.37
CA TYR A 529 -4.62 41.37 -8.81
C TYR A 529 -4.45 42.58 -9.74
N THR A 530 -3.48 42.58 -10.64
CA THR A 530 -3.18 43.74 -11.48
C THR A 530 -4.15 43.92 -12.65
N TRP A 531 -4.96 42.93 -12.91
CA TRP A 531 -5.86 42.93 -14.08
C TRP A 531 -7.03 43.87 -14.00
N PHE A 532 -7.52 44.18 -12.80
CA PHE A 532 -8.69 45.03 -12.59
C PHE A 532 -8.40 46.49 -12.24
N SER A 533 -7.15 46.84 -11.91
CA SER A 533 -6.90 48.16 -11.33
C SER A 533 -6.95 49.32 -12.33
N ASN A 534 -6.85 49.08 -13.65
CA ASN A 534 -6.71 50.17 -14.65
C ASN A 534 -7.59 50.04 -15.91
N GLY A 535 -8.58 49.17 -15.95
CA GLY A 535 -9.42 49.04 -17.14
C GLY A 535 -8.72 48.64 -18.44
N LYS A 536 -7.45 48.24 -18.33
CA LYS A 536 -6.65 47.79 -19.46
C LYS A 536 -6.23 46.36 -19.18
N TYR A 537 -6.51 45.49 -20.11
CA TYR A 537 -5.91 44.16 -20.20
C TYR A 537 -4.41 44.29 -20.54
N ALA A 538 -3.70 45.06 -19.75
CA ALA A 538 -2.44 45.62 -20.16
C ALA A 538 -1.29 44.64 -20.31
N ASN A 539 -1.45 43.40 -19.90
CA ASN A 539 -0.43 42.37 -20.09
C ASN A 539 -1.03 41.00 -20.29
N ALA A 540 -2.07 40.92 -21.10
CA ALA A 540 -2.54 39.64 -21.62
C ALA A 540 -1.57 38.97 -22.63
N GLY A 541 -0.34 39.43 -22.72
CA GLY A 541 0.79 38.68 -23.24
C GLY A 541 1.16 37.48 -22.37
N ALA A 542 0.38 37.25 -21.37
CA ALA A 542 0.46 36.13 -20.45
C ALA A 542 -0.03 34.79 -20.99
N GLY A 543 0.09 34.52 -22.25
CA GLY A 543 0.22 33.16 -22.73
C GLY A 543 1.63 32.58 -22.55
N ALA A 544 2.61 33.44 -22.42
CA ALA A 544 4.01 33.04 -22.32
C ALA A 544 4.56 33.28 -20.91
N GLY A 545 4.21 32.43 -19.97
CA GLY A 545 4.72 32.53 -18.60
C GLY A 545 3.77 32.01 -17.49
N TRP A 546 2.57 31.61 -17.83
CA TRP A 546 1.65 30.96 -16.92
C TRP A 546 2.01 29.48 -16.85
N THR A 547 2.63 29.11 -15.76
CA THR A 547 2.82 27.70 -15.40
C THR A 547 1.64 27.25 -14.55
N ASP A 548 0.46 27.10 -15.16
CA ASP A 548 -0.60 26.33 -14.53
C ASP A 548 -0.11 24.89 -14.38
N GLN A 549 0.12 24.50 -13.16
CA GLN A 549 0.55 23.14 -12.84
C GLN A 549 -0.69 22.34 -12.41
N LYS A 550 -1.03 21.27 -13.13
CA LYS A 550 -2.02 20.33 -12.64
C LYS A 550 -1.57 19.75 -11.30
N THR A 551 -2.41 19.86 -10.29
CA THR A 551 -2.11 19.33 -8.95
C THR A 551 -2.74 17.96 -8.74
N ILE A 552 -2.37 17.32 -7.62
CA ILE A 552 -3.00 16.05 -7.19
C ILE A 552 -4.51 16.18 -6.92
N TYR A 553 -5.05 17.40 -6.73
CA TYR A 553 -6.48 17.63 -6.49
C TYR A 553 -7.27 18.04 -7.73
N ASP A 554 -6.62 18.21 -8.86
CA ASP A 554 -7.29 18.53 -10.11
C ASP A 554 -8.21 17.38 -10.56
N PRO A 555 -9.51 17.60 -10.79
CA PRO A 555 -10.47 16.54 -11.10
C PRO A 555 -10.37 15.98 -12.52
N SER A 556 -9.53 16.57 -13.39
CA SER A 556 -9.51 16.27 -14.82
C SER A 556 -8.85 14.90 -15.13
N PRO A 557 -9.20 14.30 -16.27
CA PRO A 557 -8.53 13.08 -16.75
C PRO A 557 -7.04 13.30 -17.08
N VAL A 558 -6.35 12.19 -17.36
CA VAL A 558 -4.98 12.21 -17.86
C VAL A 558 -4.86 13.11 -19.09
N GLY A 559 -3.81 13.94 -19.13
CA GLY A 559 -3.54 14.87 -20.22
C GLY A 559 -4.39 16.14 -20.23
N TYR A 560 -5.29 16.29 -19.27
CA TYR A 560 -6.13 17.48 -19.13
C TYR A 560 -5.97 18.11 -17.74
N ARG A 561 -6.27 19.38 -17.62
CA ARG A 561 -6.37 20.16 -16.38
C ARG A 561 -7.59 21.06 -16.38
N VAL A 562 -7.98 21.57 -15.22
CA VAL A 562 -9.04 22.59 -15.11
C VAL A 562 -8.61 23.85 -15.87
N ALA A 563 -9.50 24.41 -16.68
CA ALA A 563 -9.24 25.64 -17.42
C ALA A 563 -9.02 26.82 -16.46
N ASN A 564 -8.08 27.70 -16.76
CA ASN A 564 -7.92 28.95 -16.01
C ASN A 564 -8.88 30.05 -16.51
N LYS A 565 -9.01 31.14 -15.77
CA LYS A 565 -9.93 32.24 -16.13
C LYS A 565 -9.63 32.89 -17.47
N PHE A 566 -8.37 32.91 -17.90
CA PHE A 566 -7.96 33.54 -19.16
C PHE A 566 -8.40 32.73 -20.38
N THR A 567 -8.58 31.43 -20.20
CA THR A 567 -9.09 30.53 -21.23
C THR A 567 -10.43 31.03 -21.78
N PHE A 568 -11.28 31.55 -20.92
CA PHE A 568 -12.66 31.95 -21.28
C PHE A 568 -12.77 33.36 -21.86
N THR A 569 -11.74 34.19 -21.83
CA THR A 569 -11.82 35.60 -22.20
C THR A 569 -12.07 35.85 -23.68
N GLY A 570 -11.99 34.84 -24.53
CA GLY A 570 -12.35 34.90 -25.96
C GLY A 570 -13.83 34.66 -26.25
N PHE A 571 -14.62 34.26 -25.27
CA PHE A 571 -16.04 34.00 -25.47
C PHE A 571 -16.87 35.27 -25.51
N ALA A 572 -17.85 35.34 -26.43
CA ALA A 572 -18.78 36.42 -26.59
C ALA A 572 -20.18 35.92 -26.97
N VAL A 573 -21.21 36.65 -26.64
CA VAL A 573 -22.63 36.28 -26.89
C VAL A 573 -23.17 36.79 -28.21
N ASN A 574 -22.43 37.60 -28.93
CA ASN A 574 -22.85 38.12 -30.21
C ASN A 574 -21.68 38.08 -31.22
N ASN A 575 -22.04 38.17 -32.50
CA ASN A 575 -21.09 38.11 -33.59
C ASN A 575 -20.16 39.36 -33.68
N THR A 576 -20.37 40.36 -32.83
CA THR A 576 -19.55 41.57 -32.74
C THR A 576 -18.45 41.47 -31.71
N GLY A 577 -18.39 40.36 -30.94
CA GLY A 577 -17.42 40.15 -29.90
C GLY A 577 -17.63 41.01 -28.65
N GLU A 578 -18.86 41.47 -28.42
CA GLU A 578 -19.25 42.18 -27.19
C GLU A 578 -19.85 41.24 -26.18
N THR A 579 -19.40 41.33 -24.94
CA THR A 579 -20.02 40.64 -23.81
C THR A 579 -21.12 41.56 -23.22
N PRO A 580 -22.35 41.08 -23.08
CA PRO A 580 -23.36 41.88 -22.38
C PRO A 580 -23.05 41.84 -20.88
N GLN A 581 -22.83 43.02 -20.37
CA GLN A 581 -22.68 43.34 -18.96
C GLN A 581 -21.49 42.84 -18.12
N GLY A 582 -21.02 43.79 -17.33
CA GLY A 582 -19.97 43.66 -16.33
C GLY A 582 -18.55 43.84 -16.87
N ASN A 583 -18.33 43.64 -18.15
CA ASN A 583 -17.04 43.85 -18.78
C ASN A 583 -17.18 44.88 -19.92
N THR A 584 -17.21 46.14 -19.56
CA THR A 584 -17.49 47.26 -20.45
C THR A 584 -16.37 47.58 -21.44
N THR A 585 -15.37 46.78 -21.63
CA THR A 585 -14.10 47.25 -22.22
C THR A 585 -13.60 46.51 -23.39
N SER A 586 -14.33 45.63 -24.08
CA SER A 586 -13.73 45.22 -25.32
C SER A 586 -14.53 44.34 -26.26
N LYS A 587 -14.48 44.69 -27.50
CA LYS A 587 -14.75 43.82 -28.64
C LYS A 587 -13.78 42.63 -28.57
N LEU A 588 -14.31 41.44 -28.42
CA LEU A 588 -13.51 40.22 -28.26
C LEU A 588 -13.79 39.30 -29.41
N GLY A 589 -12.87 39.11 -30.25
CA GLY A 589 -13.11 38.62 -31.56
C GLY A 589 -12.65 37.21 -31.89
N TYR A 590 -12.74 36.21 -30.98
CA TYR A 590 -12.12 34.90 -31.33
C TYR A 590 -13.05 33.70 -31.28
N ILE A 591 -14.07 33.70 -30.45
CA ILE A 591 -15.19 32.76 -30.53
C ILE A 591 -16.44 33.60 -30.39
N ASN A 592 -16.92 34.10 -31.45
CA ASN A 592 -17.90 35.19 -31.50
C ASN A 592 -19.23 34.77 -32.10
N TYR A 593 -19.41 33.49 -32.42
CA TYR A 593 -20.72 32.96 -32.83
C TYR A 593 -21.28 32.03 -31.74
N VAL A 594 -22.41 32.39 -31.21
CA VAL A 594 -23.12 31.63 -30.17
C VAL A 594 -24.49 31.17 -30.68
N LYS A 595 -24.84 29.92 -30.37
CA LYS A 595 -26.16 29.37 -30.59
C LYS A 595 -26.64 28.78 -29.28
N TYR A 596 -27.82 29.22 -28.84
CA TYR A 596 -28.50 28.60 -27.72
C TYR A 596 -29.34 27.44 -28.21
N GLU A 597 -29.07 26.23 -27.69
CA GLU A 597 -29.84 25.02 -27.98
C GLU A 597 -29.67 24.01 -26.83
N ASN A 598 -30.66 23.15 -26.66
CA ASN A 598 -30.64 22.06 -25.68
C ASN A 598 -30.28 22.54 -24.26
N ASP A 599 -30.84 23.69 -23.83
CA ASP A 599 -30.56 24.32 -22.55
C ASP A 599 -29.06 24.59 -22.30
N GLY A 600 -28.40 25.08 -23.31
CA GLY A 600 -26.99 25.44 -23.23
C GLY A 600 -26.55 26.41 -24.30
N TRP A 601 -25.31 26.83 -24.18
CA TRP A 601 -24.68 27.76 -25.10
C TRP A 601 -23.60 27.01 -25.89
N TYR A 602 -23.70 27.10 -27.25
CA TYR A 602 -22.73 26.53 -28.17
C TYR A 602 -21.88 27.65 -28.78
N PHE A 603 -20.58 27.66 -28.44
CA PHE A 603 -19.65 28.67 -28.94
C PHE A 603 -18.85 28.12 -30.11
N LYS A 604 -18.91 28.85 -31.23
CA LYS A 604 -18.20 28.52 -32.51
C LYS A 604 -17.37 29.71 -32.97
N LYS A 605 -16.41 29.48 -33.85
CA LYS A 605 -15.62 30.56 -34.47
C LYS A 605 -16.47 31.41 -35.40
N ASN A 606 -17.40 30.77 -36.14
CA ASN A 606 -18.32 31.43 -37.06
C ASN A 606 -19.59 30.59 -37.23
N SER A 607 -20.57 31.13 -37.97
CA SER A 607 -21.86 30.47 -38.19
C SER A 607 -21.81 29.17 -39.01
N THR A 608 -20.77 28.98 -39.77
CA THR A 608 -20.57 27.82 -40.68
C THR A 608 -19.71 26.70 -40.06
N ASP A 609 -19.04 26.97 -38.94
CA ASP A 609 -18.23 25.95 -38.26
C ASP A 609 -19.15 24.86 -37.74
N THR A 610 -18.72 23.60 -37.96
CA THR A 610 -19.35 22.41 -37.37
C THR A 610 -18.78 22.13 -35.98
N GLU A 611 -17.59 22.61 -35.72
CA GLU A 611 -16.88 22.45 -34.46
C GLU A 611 -17.13 23.63 -33.51
N GLY A 612 -17.20 23.33 -32.23
CA GLY A 612 -17.36 24.32 -31.20
C GLY A 612 -17.42 23.67 -29.82
N VAL A 613 -17.58 24.48 -28.79
CA VAL A 613 -17.68 24.00 -27.41
C VAL A 613 -19.07 24.29 -26.86
N TYR A 614 -19.68 23.22 -26.33
CA TYR A 614 -21.03 23.29 -25.72
C TYR A 614 -20.93 23.45 -24.21
N PHE A 615 -21.65 24.39 -23.68
CA PHE A 615 -21.78 24.70 -22.27
C PHE A 615 -23.24 24.54 -21.83
N PRO A 616 -23.63 23.39 -21.26
CA PRO A 616 -24.99 23.21 -20.71
C PRO A 616 -25.26 24.10 -19.50
N MET A 617 -26.51 24.48 -19.30
CA MET A 617 -26.96 25.20 -18.10
C MET A 617 -27.07 24.23 -16.92
N THR A 618 -25.96 23.93 -16.30
CA THR A 618 -25.83 22.88 -15.27
C THR A 618 -26.46 23.26 -13.94
N GLY A 619 -26.76 24.52 -13.69
CA GLY A 619 -27.11 24.97 -12.35
C GLY A 619 -25.95 24.81 -11.34
N SER A 620 -26.32 24.62 -10.08
CA SER A 620 -25.37 24.48 -8.97
C SER A 620 -26.00 23.74 -7.79
N ARG A 621 -25.13 23.33 -6.83
CA ARG A 621 -25.54 22.92 -5.49
C ARG A 621 -24.99 23.88 -4.44
N GLY A 622 -25.87 24.33 -3.55
CA GLY A 622 -25.51 25.27 -2.49
C GLY A 622 -24.77 24.60 -1.33
N ALA A 623 -23.75 25.24 -0.83
CA ALA A 623 -22.92 24.73 0.26
C ALA A 623 -23.68 24.54 1.59
N GLY A 624 -24.73 25.28 1.83
CA GLY A 624 -25.46 25.28 3.11
C GLY A 624 -26.30 24.02 3.34
N SER A 625 -26.95 23.52 2.31
CA SER A 625 -27.90 22.40 2.38
C SER A 625 -27.64 21.31 1.39
N GLY A 626 -26.65 21.45 0.48
CA GLY A 626 -26.46 20.52 -0.62
C GLY A 626 -27.61 20.51 -1.65
N SER A 627 -28.56 21.43 -1.54
CA SER A 627 -29.72 21.47 -2.43
C SER A 627 -29.30 21.79 -3.86
N LEU A 628 -29.92 21.08 -4.79
CA LEU A 628 -29.86 21.44 -6.20
C LEU A 628 -30.68 22.72 -6.38
N MET A 629 -30.07 23.72 -6.97
CA MET A 629 -30.76 24.97 -7.25
C MET A 629 -31.75 24.74 -8.40
N THR A 630 -32.99 24.60 -8.05
CA THR A 630 -34.13 24.44 -8.97
C THR A 630 -35.07 25.65 -8.83
N GLY A 631 -35.47 26.24 -9.90
CA GLY A 631 -36.40 27.35 -9.86
C GLY A 631 -36.79 27.78 -11.28
N SER A 632 -37.97 28.34 -11.42
CA SER A 632 -38.45 28.93 -12.66
C SER A 632 -38.60 30.43 -12.49
N GLY A 633 -38.12 31.21 -13.46
CA GLY A 633 -38.34 32.66 -13.52
C GLY A 633 -37.08 33.52 -13.44
N LYS A 634 -37.28 34.84 -13.58
CA LYS A 634 -36.24 35.87 -13.75
C LYS A 634 -35.27 36.02 -12.58
N SER A 635 -35.54 35.37 -11.45
CA SER A 635 -34.68 35.43 -10.24
C SER A 635 -33.86 34.19 -9.99
N ALA A 636 -33.88 33.20 -10.87
CA ALA A 636 -33.24 31.90 -10.68
C ALA A 636 -31.74 31.96 -11.06
N TYR A 637 -30.93 32.41 -10.13
CA TYR A 637 -29.49 32.27 -10.28
C TYR A 637 -29.04 30.82 -10.06
N ASN A 638 -28.14 30.35 -10.92
CA ASN A 638 -27.53 29.00 -10.81
C ASN A 638 -28.52 27.82 -10.86
N THR A 639 -29.60 27.96 -11.62
CA THR A 639 -30.65 26.96 -11.76
C THR A 639 -30.40 26.09 -13.00
N VAL A 640 -30.57 24.75 -12.87
CA VAL A 640 -30.51 23.80 -13.98
C VAL A 640 -31.44 24.21 -15.13
N GLY A 641 -30.93 24.25 -16.35
CA GLY A 641 -31.64 24.69 -17.54
C GLY A 641 -31.73 26.20 -17.73
N TYR A 642 -31.31 27.00 -16.77
CA TYR A 642 -31.44 28.47 -16.83
C TYR A 642 -30.09 29.19 -16.75
N THR A 643 -29.22 28.78 -15.84
CA THR A 643 -27.94 29.43 -15.61
C THR A 643 -26.86 28.39 -15.36
N ALA A 644 -25.62 28.76 -15.59
CA ALA A 644 -24.48 27.94 -15.22
C ALA A 644 -23.32 28.80 -14.76
N SER A 645 -22.58 28.28 -13.81
CA SER A 645 -21.24 28.76 -13.47
C SER A 645 -20.23 27.60 -13.65
N TYR A 646 -19.10 27.95 -14.23
CA TYR A 646 -18.01 26.99 -14.46
C TYR A 646 -16.79 27.48 -13.71
N TRP A 647 -16.25 26.65 -12.84
CA TRP A 647 -15.03 26.97 -12.14
C TRP A 647 -13.86 27.15 -13.09
N ALA A 648 -13.03 28.13 -12.80
CA ALA A 648 -11.66 28.22 -13.29
C ALA A 648 -10.67 27.79 -12.20
N SER A 649 -9.50 27.29 -12.56
CA SER A 649 -8.42 27.01 -11.60
C SER A 649 -7.96 28.25 -10.85
N SER A 650 -8.14 29.42 -11.43
CA SER A 650 -7.69 30.72 -10.92
C SER A 650 -8.47 31.19 -9.69
N ILE A 651 -7.74 31.72 -8.72
CA ILE A 651 -8.32 32.35 -7.52
C ILE A 651 -8.86 33.74 -7.79
N ASN A 652 -9.61 34.28 -6.85
CA ASN A 652 -10.02 35.68 -6.78
C ASN A 652 -9.27 36.40 -5.65
N LYS A 653 -9.16 37.73 -5.74
CA LYS A 653 -8.53 38.56 -4.72
C LYS A 653 -9.21 38.52 -3.33
N ASN A 654 -10.48 38.16 -3.29
CA ASN A 654 -11.22 38.04 -2.04
C ASN A 654 -11.01 36.66 -1.44
N ALA A 655 -10.77 36.59 -0.15
CA ALA A 655 -10.61 35.34 0.57
C ALA A 655 -11.84 34.42 0.38
N GLY A 656 -11.59 33.14 0.16
CA GLY A 656 -12.64 32.14 0.00
C GLY A 656 -13.39 32.18 -1.33
N GLN A 657 -12.94 32.99 -2.29
CA GLN A 657 -13.52 33.08 -3.62
C GLN A 657 -12.54 32.61 -4.72
N SER A 658 -13.10 32.09 -5.81
CA SER A 658 -12.35 31.71 -7.01
C SER A 658 -13.09 32.14 -8.26
N SER A 659 -12.36 32.20 -9.38
CA SER A 659 -12.88 32.71 -10.64
C SER A 659 -13.86 31.72 -11.29
N THR A 660 -14.88 32.26 -11.95
CA THR A 660 -15.87 31.49 -12.71
C THR A 660 -16.13 32.11 -14.07
N LEU A 661 -16.50 31.27 -15.04
CA LEU A 661 -17.28 31.67 -16.18
C LEU A 661 -18.78 31.55 -15.80
N THR A 662 -19.53 32.63 -15.83
CA THR A 662 -20.96 32.62 -15.49
C THR A 662 -21.81 32.94 -16.70
N MET A 663 -22.88 32.17 -16.91
CA MET A 663 -23.81 32.33 -18.03
C MET A 663 -25.25 32.40 -17.51
N GLY A 664 -25.99 33.39 -17.99
CA GLY A 664 -27.40 33.53 -17.74
C GLY A 664 -28.27 32.86 -18.80
N PRO A 665 -29.62 32.86 -18.61
CA PRO A 665 -30.54 32.28 -19.57
C PRO A 665 -30.52 33.05 -20.89
N HIS A 666 -30.77 32.33 -21.99
CA HIS A 666 -31.03 32.93 -23.28
C HIS A 666 -32.50 33.44 -23.32
N GLY A 667 -32.73 34.65 -23.79
CA GLY A 667 -34.07 35.19 -23.94
C GLY A 667 -34.09 36.57 -24.57
N THR A 668 -35.25 36.92 -25.08
CA THR A 668 -35.49 38.21 -25.79
C THR A 668 -36.07 39.31 -24.84
N GLU A 669 -36.41 38.99 -23.61
CA GLU A 669 -37.05 39.90 -22.68
C GLU A 669 -36.05 40.69 -21.83
N ASN A 670 -35.44 41.68 -22.43
CA ASN A 670 -34.69 42.69 -21.68
C ASN A 670 -35.33 44.07 -21.87
N THR A 671 -36.38 44.32 -21.15
CA THR A 671 -37.12 45.61 -21.26
C THR A 671 -36.90 46.58 -20.09
N SER A 672 -36.03 46.26 -19.14
CA SER A 672 -35.70 47.22 -18.08
C SER A 672 -34.21 47.21 -17.71
N ALA A 673 -33.65 48.40 -17.56
CA ALA A 673 -32.25 48.71 -17.31
C ALA A 673 -31.68 48.12 -16.00
N ASN A 674 -32.49 47.48 -15.17
CA ASN A 674 -32.08 46.95 -13.87
C ASN A 674 -32.20 45.43 -13.72
N ASN A 675 -32.54 44.67 -14.77
CA ASN A 675 -32.76 43.24 -14.65
C ASN A 675 -32.08 42.47 -15.79
N ASN A 676 -30.78 42.47 -15.77
CA ASN A 676 -29.92 41.98 -16.82
C ASN A 676 -29.59 40.47 -16.68
N SER A 677 -30.53 39.64 -16.30
CA SER A 677 -30.35 38.20 -16.13
C SER A 677 -30.24 37.45 -17.46
N TYR A 678 -30.82 37.96 -18.52
CA TYR A 678 -30.86 37.33 -19.84
C TYR A 678 -29.62 37.67 -20.68
N ASN A 679 -29.16 36.68 -21.46
CA ASN A 679 -27.96 36.76 -22.30
C ASN A 679 -26.71 37.24 -21.54
N ARG A 680 -26.65 36.98 -20.24
CA ARG A 680 -25.47 37.32 -19.43
C ARG A 680 -24.36 36.33 -19.69
N LEU A 681 -23.21 36.82 -20.09
CA LEU A 681 -21.96 36.10 -20.11
C LEU A 681 -20.92 36.91 -19.35
N ASN A 682 -20.41 36.36 -18.27
CA ASN A 682 -19.27 36.95 -17.56
C ASN A 682 -18.11 35.95 -17.53
N THR A 683 -17.07 36.23 -18.30
CA THR A 683 -15.93 35.35 -18.50
C THR A 683 -14.89 35.41 -17.40
N VAL A 684 -15.06 36.32 -16.44
CA VAL A 684 -14.14 36.55 -15.30
C VAL A 684 -14.89 36.87 -14.02
N ASP A 685 -16.00 36.21 -13.82
CA ASP A 685 -16.82 36.31 -12.60
C ASP A 685 -16.13 35.58 -11.44
N PHE A 686 -16.74 35.57 -10.29
CA PHE A 686 -16.23 34.85 -9.11
C PHE A 686 -17.37 34.30 -8.25
N SER A 687 -17.06 33.25 -7.51
CA SER A 687 -18.00 32.65 -6.56
C SER A 687 -17.28 32.12 -5.34
N TYR A 688 -18.02 31.84 -4.27
CA TYR A 688 -17.49 31.25 -3.05
C TYR A 688 -17.18 29.76 -3.26
N ARG A 689 -16.03 29.33 -2.79
CA ARG A 689 -15.45 27.99 -3.05
C ARG A 689 -16.26 26.83 -2.49
N ALA A 690 -17.11 27.09 -1.51
CA ALA A 690 -17.94 26.06 -0.91
C ALA A 690 -19.15 25.66 -1.77
N ASP A 691 -19.60 26.50 -2.69
CA ASP A 691 -20.65 26.12 -3.66
C ASP A 691 -20.09 25.16 -4.70
N ALA A 692 -20.95 24.32 -5.27
CA ALA A 692 -20.55 23.35 -6.27
C ALA A 692 -21.00 23.76 -7.68
N TYR A 693 -20.03 23.89 -8.59
CA TYR A 693 -20.21 24.25 -10.00
C TYR A 693 -19.52 23.27 -10.93
N ALA A 694 -19.87 23.31 -12.20
CA ALA A 694 -19.26 22.48 -13.23
C ALA A 694 -17.81 22.89 -13.53
N VAL A 695 -17.08 22.00 -14.18
CA VAL A 695 -15.66 22.17 -14.58
C VAL A 695 -15.52 21.93 -16.07
N ARG A 696 -14.72 22.76 -16.73
CA ARG A 696 -14.29 22.59 -18.08
C ARG A 696 -12.78 22.33 -18.13
N CYS A 697 -12.38 21.33 -18.92
CA CYS A 697 -10.99 20.92 -19.02
C CYS A 697 -10.33 21.43 -20.31
N VAL A 698 -9.02 21.71 -20.21
CA VAL A 698 -8.12 21.97 -21.33
C VAL A 698 -6.92 21.05 -21.25
N ARG A 699 -6.24 20.82 -22.38
CA ARG A 699 -5.01 20.04 -22.41
C ARG A 699 -3.94 20.62 -21.49
N GLU A 700 -3.17 19.74 -20.82
CA GLU A 700 -1.94 20.11 -20.15
C GLU A 700 -0.88 20.55 -21.15
N ASN A 701 0.07 21.38 -20.75
CA ASN A 701 1.27 21.72 -21.53
C ASN A 701 1.02 22.43 -22.87
N GLN A 702 0.13 23.40 -22.90
CA GLN A 702 -0.06 24.31 -24.04
C GLN A 702 0.18 25.77 -23.70
#